data_1a519f0cc353c1af10e2bb6d1fd53561
#
_entry.id   1a519f0cc353c1af10e2bb6d1fd53561
#
_cell.length_a   1.000
_cell.length_b   1.000
_cell.length_c   1.000
_cell.angle_alpha   90.00
_cell.angle_beta   90.00
_cell.angle_gamma   90.00
#
_symmetry.space_group_name_H-M   'P 1'
#
loop_
_entity.id
_entity.type
_entity.pdbx_description
1 polymer ?
#
loop_
_entity_poly.entity_id
_entity_poly.type
_entity_poly.pdbx_seq_one_letter_code
_entity_poly.pdbx_strand_id
1 'polypeptide(L)'
;MSDADPPAKPLLTRRKLLIGGGAGVGLVVAWAIWPRTYRPNLTAAEGEHLFGAWLKIGEDGHIAVAVPQAEHGQGVWTTFPQIVADELGADWRTVAVEPAPLNPLYANPIAANELFGGAFDRIPQFLRDGHIASSVMMLTAGSSSIRQFEGELRNAGAAARVLLQKAAAKRWGVDWQACGTALGFVVHGKDKLRFGDLAAEAVGGALPDPLPLRGGDKGRLTGQSPPRLDSPSKVDGSINFAADIRLPGIVFAALRQGPRADSTLVGCDTAAAGKVRGVARIVQTDRWVAAIADNWWAAARALDAIRPRFATPGPAVSTATIRRALDSAIAGPGTRMASVGDVGAAFRGATVVTADYHADVALHAAIEPRAATAAWSEGRVEVWAPTQAPGLARSAVAAALGVGEASVVIHPMPIGGGFGANLEHDAAVQAALLSRDLKLPVQLMWSRGEDCLQDRYRAPAKARLAARLDPQGRILGWLTKIAAPATGRELAARLLADDHAAQAALTLAGGDGYAVAGATPLYQIPSYAVDHHEADIGVPTGHWRSGAHSYTCFFTECFIDELAHVAGTEAMSYRIGMLGGDARLARCLTTVTALGGWQGTAGSGQGIACHSFRGSHIAVFAEAHIDEDQSIAVDRIVAAVDCGRQIHPDIVRQNIESGLVFGMAAALGGSTKFRNGMAETRGFGALELPVLADMPDITVEMIASEADPGGVSELAVPPVAPAIANALQSATGFRIRSLPLRVGDA
;
A
#
# COMPACT_ATOMS: atom_id res chain seq x y z
N MET A 1 34.95 53.21 -41.43
CA MET A 1 33.97 53.79 -40.49
C MET A 1 32.84 52.87 -40.45
N SER A 2 32.80 52.02 -39.46
CA SER A 2 31.71 51.05 -39.23
C SER A 2 30.96 51.48 -37.99
N ASP A 3 29.69 51.83 -38.18
CA ASP A 3 28.77 52.14 -37.09
C ASP A 3 28.50 50.88 -36.26
N ALA A 4 28.86 50.95 -34.98
CA ALA A 4 28.51 49.90 -34.01
C ALA A 4 27.14 50.23 -33.39
N ASP A 5 26.20 49.29 -33.51
CA ASP A 5 24.91 49.37 -32.85
C ASP A 5 25.03 49.41 -31.33
N PRO A 6 24.20 50.19 -30.60
CA PRO A 6 24.24 50.25 -29.16
C PRO A 6 23.67 48.98 -28.54
N PRO A 7 24.18 48.53 -27.36
CA PRO A 7 23.74 47.29 -26.74
C PRO A 7 22.25 47.37 -26.29
N ALA A 8 21.51 46.35 -26.64
CA ALA A 8 20.10 46.19 -26.25
C ALA A 8 19.92 46.26 -24.73
N LYS A 9 19.07 47.15 -24.25
CA LYS A 9 18.69 47.26 -22.82
C LYS A 9 17.99 46.00 -22.34
N PRO A 10 18.33 45.46 -21.17
CA PRO A 10 17.65 44.29 -20.64
C PRO A 10 16.19 44.61 -20.37
N LEU A 11 15.29 43.82 -20.96
CA LEU A 11 13.84 43.98 -20.93
C LEU A 11 13.18 43.78 -19.55
N LEU A 12 13.94 43.31 -18.55
CA LEU A 12 13.46 43.05 -17.20
C LEU A 12 14.36 43.68 -16.14
N THR A 13 13.88 44.64 -15.38
CA THR A 13 14.59 45.16 -14.20
C THR A 13 14.32 44.26 -12.99
N ARG A 14 15.30 44.16 -12.06
CA ARG A 14 15.15 43.41 -10.78
C ARG A 14 13.84 43.72 -10.04
N ARG A 15 13.38 44.97 -10.12
CA ARG A 15 12.12 45.42 -9.51
C ARG A 15 10.90 44.83 -10.22
N LYS A 16 10.91 44.68 -11.55
CA LYS A 16 9.83 44.02 -12.31
C LYS A 16 9.81 42.52 -12.09
N LEU A 17 10.98 41.90 -11.88
CA LEU A 17 11.11 40.48 -11.54
C LEU A 17 10.55 40.19 -10.12
N LEU A 18 10.83 41.07 -9.15
CA LEU A 18 10.33 40.96 -7.77
C LEU A 18 8.82 41.23 -7.70
N ILE A 19 8.29 42.17 -8.46
CA ILE A 19 6.85 42.44 -8.51
C ILE A 19 6.12 41.33 -9.26
N GLY A 20 6.67 40.83 -10.37
CA GLY A 20 6.11 39.70 -11.11
C GLY A 20 6.17 38.40 -10.32
N GLY A 21 7.27 38.14 -9.60
CA GLY A 21 7.43 36.99 -8.71
C GLY A 21 6.49 37.05 -7.51
N GLY A 22 6.35 38.21 -6.87
CA GLY A 22 5.42 38.42 -5.76
C GLY A 22 3.95 38.29 -6.17
N ALA A 23 3.58 38.81 -7.35
CA ALA A 23 2.23 38.63 -7.90
C ALA A 23 1.95 37.18 -8.30
N GLY A 24 2.96 36.48 -8.85
CA GLY A 24 2.85 35.05 -9.17
C GLY A 24 2.64 34.19 -7.94
N VAL A 25 3.41 34.42 -6.88
CA VAL A 25 3.26 33.72 -5.59
C VAL A 25 1.93 34.06 -4.95
N GLY A 26 1.52 35.32 -4.97
CA GLY A 26 0.21 35.74 -4.45
C GLY A 26 -0.96 35.11 -5.20
N LEU A 27 -0.88 34.96 -6.53
CA LEU A 27 -1.88 34.27 -7.35
C LEU A 27 -1.91 32.77 -7.10
N VAL A 28 -0.76 32.12 -6.94
CA VAL A 28 -0.66 30.69 -6.61
C VAL A 28 -1.23 30.43 -5.21
N VAL A 29 -0.90 31.27 -4.22
CA VAL A 29 -1.45 31.16 -2.87
C VAL A 29 -2.97 31.43 -2.88
N ALA A 30 -3.44 32.48 -3.56
CA ALA A 30 -4.87 32.76 -3.68
C ALA A 30 -5.62 31.64 -4.39
N TRP A 31 -5.04 31.05 -5.44
CA TRP A 31 -5.63 29.90 -6.14
C TRP A 31 -5.67 28.64 -5.27
N ALA A 32 -4.62 28.38 -4.45
CA ALA A 32 -4.55 27.25 -3.54
C ALA A 32 -5.50 27.38 -2.33
N ILE A 33 -5.78 28.63 -1.88
CA ILE A 33 -6.68 28.94 -0.75
C ILE A 33 -8.14 29.03 -1.19
N TRP A 34 -8.42 29.14 -2.50
CA TRP A 34 -9.78 29.32 -3.00
C TRP A 34 -10.65 28.12 -2.65
N PRO A 35 -11.77 28.27 -1.92
CA PRO A 35 -12.64 27.15 -1.56
C PRO A 35 -13.16 26.47 -2.83
N ARG A 36 -12.77 25.22 -3.05
CA ARG A 36 -13.27 24.42 -4.17
C ARG A 36 -14.42 23.57 -3.68
N THR A 37 -15.59 23.75 -4.27
CA THR A 37 -16.72 22.85 -4.07
C THR A 37 -16.72 21.81 -5.19
N TYR A 38 -16.48 20.56 -4.84
CA TYR A 38 -16.58 19.45 -5.79
C TYR A 38 -18.00 18.90 -5.81
N ARG A 39 -18.47 18.52 -6.98
CA ARG A 39 -19.80 17.91 -7.14
C ARG A 39 -19.65 16.39 -7.30
N PRO A 40 -20.55 15.60 -6.70
CA PRO A 40 -20.63 14.18 -6.97
C PRO A 40 -20.84 13.93 -8.48
N ASN A 41 -20.20 12.89 -8.99
CA ASN A 41 -20.36 12.41 -10.36
C ASN A 41 -20.83 10.94 -10.40
N LEU A 42 -21.38 10.46 -9.30
CA LEU A 42 -22.07 9.18 -9.24
C LEU A 42 -23.32 9.24 -10.11
N THR A 43 -23.56 8.20 -10.89
CA THR A 43 -24.72 8.10 -11.79
C THR A 43 -25.73 7.12 -11.23
N ALA A 44 -27.02 7.40 -11.44
CA ALA A 44 -28.12 6.52 -11.07
C ALA A 44 -28.73 5.90 -12.34
N ALA A 45 -29.08 4.62 -12.27
CA ALA A 45 -29.90 3.96 -13.27
C ALA A 45 -31.39 4.36 -13.09
N GLU A 46 -32.24 3.93 -14.02
CA GLU A 46 -33.69 4.10 -13.90
C GLU A 46 -34.20 3.40 -12.64
N GLY A 47 -34.97 4.11 -11.82
CA GLY A 47 -35.45 3.61 -10.51
C GLY A 47 -34.44 3.68 -9.37
N GLU A 48 -33.22 4.22 -9.58
CA GLU A 48 -32.26 4.48 -8.53
C GLU A 48 -32.24 5.96 -8.14
N HIS A 49 -32.03 6.27 -6.86
CA HIS A 49 -31.98 7.62 -6.32
C HIS A 49 -30.67 7.86 -5.59
N LEU A 50 -30.01 9.00 -5.89
CA LEU A 50 -28.71 9.37 -5.31
C LEU A 50 -28.87 10.02 -3.94
N PHE A 51 -28.20 9.47 -2.92
CA PHE A 51 -28.07 10.04 -1.58
C PHE A 51 -26.64 10.56 -1.35
N GLY A 52 -26.30 11.63 -2.05
CA GLY A 52 -24.98 12.24 -2.03
C GLY A 52 -23.96 11.53 -2.93
N ALA A 53 -22.71 11.49 -2.48
CA ALA A 53 -21.60 10.93 -3.25
C ALA A 53 -21.36 9.42 -2.98
N TRP A 54 -21.99 8.85 -1.95
CA TRP A 54 -21.57 7.58 -1.38
C TRP A 54 -22.53 6.41 -1.60
N LEU A 55 -23.82 6.70 -1.83
CA LEU A 55 -24.81 5.61 -1.96
C LEU A 55 -25.97 5.98 -2.87
N LYS A 56 -26.59 4.94 -3.40
CA LYS A 56 -27.85 4.95 -4.14
C LYS A 56 -28.83 4.02 -3.47
N ILE A 57 -30.13 4.37 -3.53
CA ILE A 57 -31.21 3.51 -3.07
C ILE A 57 -32.20 3.33 -4.23
N GLY A 58 -32.40 2.09 -4.62
CA GLY A 58 -33.36 1.70 -5.65
C GLY A 58 -34.79 1.62 -5.12
N GLU A 59 -35.79 1.84 -5.97
CA GLU A 59 -37.22 1.63 -5.67
C GLU A 59 -37.51 0.17 -5.30
N ASP A 60 -36.70 -0.77 -5.78
CA ASP A 60 -36.74 -2.18 -5.39
C ASP A 60 -36.20 -2.46 -3.97
N GLY A 61 -35.58 -1.47 -3.35
CA GLY A 61 -35.00 -1.54 -2.01
C GLY A 61 -33.52 -1.93 -1.95
N HIS A 62 -32.84 -2.11 -3.09
CA HIS A 62 -31.39 -2.31 -3.13
C HIS A 62 -30.66 -1.02 -2.76
N ILE A 63 -29.53 -1.18 -2.08
CA ILE A 63 -28.65 -0.09 -1.63
C ILE A 63 -27.26 -0.34 -2.20
N ALA A 64 -26.85 0.45 -3.19
CA ALA A 64 -25.50 0.37 -3.76
C ALA A 64 -24.61 1.42 -3.12
N VAL A 65 -23.47 0.99 -2.55
CA VAL A 65 -22.47 1.86 -1.92
C VAL A 65 -21.28 2.03 -2.85
N ALA A 66 -20.94 3.28 -3.16
CA ALA A 66 -19.79 3.63 -3.97
C ALA A 66 -18.50 3.56 -3.14
N VAL A 67 -17.55 2.73 -3.54
CA VAL A 67 -16.28 2.51 -2.82
C VAL A 67 -15.12 3.03 -3.64
N PRO A 68 -14.41 4.07 -3.16
CA PRO A 68 -13.28 4.69 -3.88
C PRO A 68 -11.94 4.01 -3.64
N GLN A 69 -11.93 2.86 -3.01
CA GLN A 69 -10.73 2.11 -2.65
C GLN A 69 -10.65 0.81 -3.45
N ALA A 70 -9.45 0.50 -3.94
CA ALA A 70 -9.21 -0.73 -4.67
C ALA A 70 -9.36 -1.96 -3.76
N GLU A 71 -10.08 -2.98 -4.22
CA GLU A 71 -10.18 -4.28 -3.56
C GLU A 71 -9.08 -5.21 -4.07
N HIS A 72 -8.17 -5.61 -3.18
CA HIS A 72 -7.09 -6.55 -3.47
C HIS A 72 -7.02 -7.71 -2.46
N GLY A 73 -8.16 -8.06 -1.87
CA GLY A 73 -8.33 -9.12 -0.90
C GLY A 73 -8.53 -8.63 0.55
N GLN A 74 -8.24 -7.37 0.84
CA GLN A 74 -8.31 -6.81 2.20
C GLN A 74 -9.74 -6.58 2.71
N GLY A 75 -10.77 -6.64 1.84
CA GLY A 75 -12.18 -6.62 2.25
C GLY A 75 -12.83 -5.25 2.33
N VAL A 76 -12.25 -4.23 1.72
CA VAL A 76 -12.79 -2.86 1.73
C VAL A 76 -14.16 -2.77 1.03
N TRP A 77 -14.42 -3.63 0.02
CA TRP A 77 -15.70 -3.73 -0.67
C TRP A 77 -16.81 -4.35 0.19
N THR A 78 -16.50 -4.82 1.38
CA THR A 78 -17.47 -5.26 2.38
C THR A 78 -17.54 -4.28 3.55
N THR A 79 -16.39 -3.84 4.07
CA THR A 79 -16.35 -2.99 5.27
C THR A 79 -16.93 -1.59 5.04
N PHE A 80 -16.74 -0.96 3.86
CA PHE A 80 -17.35 0.34 3.59
C PHE A 80 -18.88 0.27 3.51
N PRO A 81 -19.45 -0.64 2.70
CA PRO A 81 -20.90 -0.86 2.73
C PRO A 81 -21.46 -1.20 4.12
N GLN A 82 -20.72 -1.95 4.95
CA GLN A 82 -21.12 -2.28 6.31
C GLN A 82 -21.26 -1.04 7.19
N ILE A 83 -20.34 -0.07 7.11
CA ILE A 83 -20.42 1.19 7.86
C ILE A 83 -21.67 1.99 7.45
N VAL A 84 -21.90 2.12 6.15
CA VAL A 84 -23.09 2.84 5.62
C VAL A 84 -24.37 2.15 6.02
N ALA A 85 -24.45 0.84 5.83
CA ALA A 85 -25.62 0.01 6.15
C ALA A 85 -25.95 0.05 7.65
N ASP A 86 -24.94 0.06 8.51
CA ASP A 86 -25.07 0.16 9.95
C ASP A 86 -25.72 1.48 10.38
N GLU A 87 -25.23 2.61 9.89
CA GLU A 87 -25.81 3.93 10.21
C GLU A 87 -27.21 4.12 9.58
N LEU A 88 -27.44 3.56 8.41
CA LEU A 88 -28.73 3.62 7.73
C LEU A 88 -29.79 2.72 8.39
N GLY A 89 -29.38 1.60 8.99
CA GLY A 89 -30.28 0.56 9.46
C GLY A 89 -30.80 -0.33 8.32
N ALA A 90 -29.95 -0.60 7.34
CA ALA A 90 -30.28 -1.41 6.17
C ALA A 90 -30.36 -2.92 6.48
N ASP A 91 -31.04 -3.67 5.63
CA ASP A 91 -30.90 -5.13 5.57
C ASP A 91 -29.66 -5.48 4.76
N TRP A 92 -28.70 -6.18 5.39
CA TRP A 92 -27.43 -6.55 4.73
C TRP A 92 -27.62 -7.30 3.40
N ARG A 93 -28.71 -8.07 3.28
CA ARG A 93 -29.03 -8.84 2.08
C ARG A 93 -29.41 -7.99 0.87
N THR A 94 -29.73 -6.72 1.07
CA THR A 94 -30.07 -5.76 0.02
C THR A 94 -28.93 -4.81 -0.32
N VAL A 95 -27.78 -4.95 0.36
CA VAL A 95 -26.61 -4.08 0.18
C VAL A 95 -25.73 -4.64 -0.93
N ALA A 96 -25.34 -3.74 -1.83
CA ALA A 96 -24.41 -4.00 -2.93
C ALA A 96 -23.24 -3.00 -2.90
N VAL A 97 -22.20 -3.29 -3.65
CA VAL A 97 -21.01 -2.44 -3.78
C VAL A 97 -20.75 -2.11 -5.24
N GLU A 98 -20.33 -0.89 -5.53
CA GLU A 98 -19.84 -0.49 -6.83
C GLU A 98 -18.54 0.34 -6.70
N PRO A 99 -17.62 0.28 -7.68
CA PRO A 99 -16.46 1.18 -7.70
C PRO A 99 -16.92 2.64 -7.82
N ALA A 100 -16.37 3.53 -6.99
CA ALA A 100 -16.63 4.95 -7.13
C ALA A 100 -15.94 5.51 -8.39
N PRO A 101 -16.60 6.45 -9.11
CA PRO A 101 -15.96 7.15 -10.22
C PRO A 101 -14.83 8.07 -9.70
N LEU A 102 -13.87 8.39 -10.58
CA LEU A 102 -12.79 9.30 -10.21
C LEU A 102 -13.35 10.69 -9.87
N ASN A 103 -13.15 11.10 -8.62
CA ASN A 103 -13.63 12.40 -8.14
C ASN A 103 -12.75 12.91 -6.98
N PRO A 104 -12.45 14.21 -6.91
CA PRO A 104 -11.75 14.83 -5.78
C PRO A 104 -12.35 14.53 -4.40
N LEU A 105 -13.67 14.31 -4.31
CA LEU A 105 -14.35 13.95 -3.06
C LEU A 105 -13.85 12.63 -2.44
N TYR A 106 -13.23 11.77 -3.22
CA TYR A 106 -12.75 10.46 -2.80
C TYR A 106 -11.23 10.40 -2.62
N ALA A 107 -10.55 11.55 -2.61
CA ALA A 107 -9.12 11.61 -2.35
C ALA A 107 -8.77 11.08 -0.96
N ASN A 108 -7.56 10.50 -0.81
CA ASN A 108 -7.08 9.94 0.44
C ASN A 108 -5.82 10.67 0.94
N PRO A 109 -5.97 11.79 1.67
CA PRO A 109 -4.86 12.55 2.22
C PRO A 109 -3.96 11.76 3.16
N ILE A 110 -4.53 10.86 3.96
CA ILE A 110 -3.75 9.99 4.87
C ILE A 110 -2.79 9.12 4.06
N ALA A 111 -3.31 8.40 3.05
CA ALA A 111 -2.48 7.56 2.20
C ALA A 111 -1.41 8.35 1.45
N ALA A 112 -1.75 9.51 0.90
CA ALA A 112 -0.81 10.35 0.16
C ALA A 112 0.35 10.81 1.05
N ASN A 113 0.07 11.30 2.26
CA ASN A 113 1.09 11.74 3.18
C ASN A 113 2.01 10.59 3.63
N GLU A 114 1.43 9.45 3.97
CA GLU A 114 2.17 8.29 4.47
C GLU A 114 2.99 7.60 3.38
N LEU A 115 2.45 7.51 2.16
CA LEU A 115 3.13 6.89 1.00
C LEU A 115 4.41 7.64 0.63
N PHE A 116 4.39 8.96 0.75
CA PHE A 116 5.55 9.80 0.43
C PHE A 116 6.40 10.14 1.67
N GLY A 117 6.37 9.30 2.70
CA GLY A 117 7.26 9.38 3.87
C GLY A 117 7.08 10.63 4.70
N GLY A 118 5.88 11.21 4.76
CA GLY A 118 5.60 12.45 5.49
C GLY A 118 6.21 13.70 4.86
N ALA A 119 6.71 13.64 3.64
CA ALA A 119 7.30 14.80 2.96
C ALA A 119 6.30 15.96 2.83
N PHE A 120 5.02 15.64 2.69
CA PHE A 120 3.94 16.63 2.66
C PHE A 120 3.64 17.29 4.02
N ASP A 121 4.16 16.77 5.13
CA ASP A 121 3.99 17.40 6.46
C ASP A 121 4.63 18.79 6.56
N ARG A 122 5.58 19.10 5.67
CA ARG A 122 6.20 20.43 5.55
C ARG A 122 5.30 21.46 4.86
N ILE A 123 4.22 21.02 4.24
CA ILE A 123 3.23 21.86 3.57
C ILE A 123 2.05 22.07 4.52
N PRO A 124 1.55 23.32 4.69
CA PRO A 124 0.36 23.56 5.49
C PRO A 124 -0.80 22.66 5.08
N GLN A 125 -1.49 22.06 6.06
CA GLN A 125 -2.49 21.01 5.84
C GLN A 125 -3.51 21.36 4.76
N PHE A 126 -4.08 22.59 4.80
CA PHE A 126 -5.10 23.02 3.84
C PHE A 126 -4.59 23.09 2.39
N LEU A 127 -3.31 23.45 2.17
CA LEU A 127 -2.68 23.45 0.85
C LEU A 127 -2.42 22.03 0.37
N ARG A 128 -1.91 21.17 1.27
CA ARG A 128 -1.65 19.77 1.02
C ARG A 128 -2.93 19.03 0.64
N ASP A 129 -3.96 19.11 1.48
CA ASP A 129 -5.20 18.38 1.27
C ASP A 129 -5.95 18.90 0.04
N GLY A 130 -5.90 20.22 -0.22
CA GLY A 130 -6.41 20.82 -1.45
C GLY A 130 -5.69 20.33 -2.72
N HIS A 131 -4.37 20.18 -2.66
CA HIS A 131 -3.58 19.62 -3.78
C HIS A 131 -3.92 18.14 -4.01
N ILE A 132 -3.93 17.33 -2.95
CA ILE A 132 -4.26 15.90 -3.00
C ILE A 132 -5.66 15.69 -3.60
N ALA A 133 -6.66 16.49 -3.18
CA ALA A 133 -8.00 16.43 -3.73
C ALA A 133 -8.02 16.84 -5.21
N SER A 134 -7.41 17.98 -5.57
CA SER A 134 -7.41 18.47 -6.95
C SER A 134 -6.71 17.54 -7.95
N SER A 135 -5.70 16.78 -7.47
CA SER A 135 -4.98 15.76 -8.23
C SER A 135 -5.69 14.40 -8.23
N VAL A 136 -6.88 14.32 -7.64
CA VAL A 136 -7.69 13.08 -7.53
C VAL A 136 -6.85 11.91 -7.01
N MET A 137 -6.08 12.14 -5.95
CA MET A 137 -5.25 11.10 -5.34
C MET A 137 -6.10 10.11 -4.54
N MET A 138 -6.88 9.29 -5.26
CA MET A 138 -7.68 8.17 -4.72
C MET A 138 -6.74 6.99 -4.46
N LEU A 139 -5.92 7.10 -3.42
CA LEU A 139 -4.88 6.12 -3.12
C LEU A 139 -5.39 5.03 -2.16
N THR A 140 -5.09 3.77 -2.48
CA THR A 140 -5.31 2.62 -1.59
C THR A 140 -3.95 2.11 -1.13
N ALA A 141 -3.47 2.61 0.01
CA ALA A 141 -2.15 2.27 0.57
C ALA A 141 -2.09 2.56 2.07
N GLY A 142 -1.08 2.06 2.77
CA GLY A 142 -0.76 2.40 4.17
C GLY A 142 -1.83 2.00 5.18
N SER A 143 -2.68 1.03 4.88
CA SER A 143 -3.82 0.65 5.74
C SER A 143 -4.69 1.85 6.13
N SER A 144 -4.87 2.80 5.22
CA SER A 144 -5.52 4.10 5.48
C SER A 144 -7.04 4.10 5.25
N SER A 145 -7.61 3.11 4.55
CA SER A 145 -8.98 3.15 4.05
C SER A 145 -10.01 3.42 5.16
N ILE A 146 -10.05 2.64 6.22
CA ILE A 146 -10.99 2.87 7.34
C ILE A 146 -10.64 4.15 8.08
N ARG A 147 -9.36 4.40 8.35
CA ARG A 147 -8.87 5.59 9.05
C ARG A 147 -9.25 6.90 8.37
N GLN A 148 -9.31 6.91 7.03
CA GLN A 148 -9.71 8.08 6.25
C GLN A 148 -11.23 8.21 6.15
N PHE A 149 -11.94 7.12 5.82
CA PHE A 149 -13.29 7.22 5.31
C PHE A 149 -14.39 6.83 6.29
N GLU A 150 -14.10 6.26 7.47
CA GLU A 150 -15.12 5.83 8.43
C GLU A 150 -16.10 6.96 8.76
N GLY A 151 -15.59 8.15 9.10
CA GLY A 151 -16.41 9.30 9.45
C GLY A 151 -17.34 9.75 8.32
N GLU A 152 -16.83 9.80 7.10
CA GLU A 152 -17.58 10.18 5.90
C GLU A 152 -18.67 9.17 5.56
N LEU A 153 -18.36 7.87 5.65
CA LEU A 153 -19.31 6.78 5.42
C LEU A 153 -20.42 6.75 6.46
N ARG A 154 -20.09 6.99 7.74
CA ARG A 154 -21.08 7.13 8.81
C ARG A 154 -21.99 8.33 8.54
N ASN A 155 -21.44 9.46 8.17
CA ASN A 155 -22.22 10.64 7.83
C ASN A 155 -23.12 10.39 6.61
N ALA A 156 -22.65 9.67 5.60
CA ALA A 156 -23.46 9.34 4.42
C ALA A 156 -24.66 8.44 4.77
N GLY A 157 -24.42 7.39 5.56
CA GLY A 157 -25.49 6.51 6.06
C GLY A 157 -26.50 7.24 6.95
N ALA A 158 -26.02 8.10 7.85
CA ALA A 158 -26.88 8.92 8.72
C ALA A 158 -27.69 9.95 7.94
N ALA A 159 -27.11 10.60 6.93
CA ALA A 159 -27.81 11.54 6.07
C ALA A 159 -28.97 10.87 5.32
N ALA A 160 -28.69 9.70 4.70
CA ALA A 160 -29.72 8.93 4.01
C ALA A 160 -30.82 8.49 4.97
N ARG A 161 -30.45 8.02 6.17
CA ARG A 161 -31.42 7.67 7.22
C ARG A 161 -32.34 8.84 7.57
N VAL A 162 -31.80 10.01 7.87
CA VAL A 162 -32.57 11.20 8.24
C VAL A 162 -33.51 11.62 7.13
N LEU A 163 -33.06 11.61 5.87
CA LEU A 163 -33.89 11.94 4.71
C LEU A 163 -35.07 10.96 4.57
N LEU A 164 -34.82 9.67 4.71
CA LEU A 164 -35.89 8.64 4.67
C LEU A 164 -36.87 8.78 5.86
N GLN A 165 -36.36 9.06 7.07
CA GLN A 165 -37.19 9.33 8.24
C GLN A 165 -38.10 10.55 8.02
N LYS A 166 -37.60 11.62 7.43
CA LYS A 166 -38.37 12.82 7.10
C LYS A 166 -39.46 12.55 6.05
N ALA A 167 -39.14 11.74 5.03
CA ALA A 167 -40.12 11.34 4.02
C ALA A 167 -41.24 10.50 4.63
N ALA A 168 -40.92 9.50 5.45
CA ALA A 168 -41.90 8.69 6.17
C ALA A 168 -42.73 9.51 7.15
N ALA A 169 -42.10 10.34 7.95
CA ALA A 169 -42.75 11.23 8.92
C ALA A 169 -43.80 12.14 8.27
N LYS A 170 -43.47 12.67 7.08
CA LYS A 170 -44.42 13.47 6.27
C LYS A 170 -45.66 12.67 5.87
N ARG A 171 -45.47 11.40 5.47
CA ARG A 171 -46.60 10.51 5.12
C ARG A 171 -47.47 10.17 6.34
N TRP A 172 -46.87 10.03 7.53
CA TRP A 172 -47.56 9.68 8.76
C TRP A 172 -48.07 10.89 9.57
N GLY A 173 -47.63 12.09 9.23
CA GLY A 173 -48.00 13.33 9.99
C GLY A 173 -47.38 13.35 11.39
N VAL A 174 -46.16 12.82 11.58
CA VAL A 174 -45.43 12.74 12.85
C VAL A 174 -44.11 13.48 12.80
N ASP A 175 -43.46 13.69 13.94
CA ASP A 175 -42.09 14.19 13.98
C ASP A 175 -41.13 13.10 13.47
N TRP A 176 -40.21 13.50 12.58
CA TRP A 176 -39.24 12.56 12.03
C TRP A 176 -38.29 11.95 13.09
N GLN A 177 -38.07 12.66 14.21
CA GLN A 177 -37.28 12.14 15.34
C GLN A 177 -37.96 10.99 16.07
N ALA A 178 -39.29 10.86 15.93
CA ALA A 178 -40.01 9.72 16.44
C ALA A 178 -39.91 8.47 15.55
N CYS A 179 -39.33 8.61 14.34
CA CYS A 179 -39.15 7.50 13.42
C CYS A 179 -37.77 6.84 13.63
N GLY A 180 -37.73 5.52 13.64
CA GLY A 180 -36.52 4.70 13.63
C GLY A 180 -36.26 4.09 12.25
N THR A 181 -35.11 3.41 12.10
CA THR A 181 -34.84 2.55 10.94
C THR A 181 -34.38 1.17 11.36
N ALA A 182 -34.86 0.15 10.68
CA ALA A 182 -34.46 -1.24 10.91
C ALA A 182 -34.70 -2.10 9.67
N LEU A 183 -33.71 -2.91 9.29
CA LEU A 183 -33.80 -3.92 8.24
C LEU A 183 -34.40 -3.39 6.92
N GLY A 184 -33.98 -2.20 6.46
CA GLY A 184 -34.44 -1.60 5.20
C GLY A 184 -35.80 -0.90 5.28
N PHE A 185 -36.31 -0.66 6.48
CA PHE A 185 -37.58 0.05 6.73
C PHE A 185 -37.37 1.26 7.63
N VAL A 186 -38.15 2.32 7.38
CA VAL A 186 -38.44 3.34 8.39
C VAL A 186 -39.61 2.80 9.23
N VAL A 187 -39.54 2.95 10.56
CA VAL A 187 -40.51 2.40 11.51
C VAL A 187 -40.97 3.49 12.47
N HIS A 188 -42.30 3.46 12.77
CA HIS A 188 -42.94 4.30 13.80
C HIS A 188 -44.03 3.48 14.49
N GLY A 189 -43.81 3.05 15.73
CA GLY A 189 -44.70 2.16 16.43
C GLY A 189 -44.90 0.82 15.69
N LYS A 190 -46.08 0.58 15.14
CA LYS A 190 -46.43 -0.63 14.35
C LYS A 190 -46.30 -0.39 12.83
N ASP A 191 -46.21 0.87 12.43
CA ASP A 191 -46.15 1.25 11.03
C ASP A 191 -44.74 1.15 10.47
N LYS A 192 -44.62 0.73 9.21
CA LYS A 192 -43.32 0.62 8.51
C LYS A 192 -43.49 0.93 7.03
N LEU A 193 -42.50 1.60 6.46
CA LEU A 193 -42.36 1.89 5.04
C LEU A 193 -40.98 1.43 4.55
N ARG A 194 -40.88 0.80 3.40
CA ARG A 194 -39.61 0.36 2.82
C ARG A 194 -38.79 1.56 2.38
N PHE A 195 -37.49 1.47 2.43
CA PHE A 195 -36.59 2.53 1.93
C PHE A 195 -36.84 2.82 0.45
N GLY A 196 -37.04 1.79 -0.39
CA GLY A 196 -37.35 1.96 -1.80
C GLY A 196 -38.62 2.77 -2.06
N ASP A 197 -39.70 2.56 -1.24
CA ASP A 197 -40.95 3.29 -1.38
C ASP A 197 -40.82 4.78 -1.03
N LEU A 198 -39.75 5.16 -0.34
CA LEU A 198 -39.49 6.50 0.16
C LEU A 198 -38.37 7.21 -0.62
N ALA A 199 -37.55 6.47 -1.37
CA ALA A 199 -36.31 6.97 -1.94
C ALA A 199 -36.49 8.21 -2.80
N ALA A 200 -37.45 8.19 -3.73
CA ALA A 200 -37.77 9.33 -4.59
C ALA A 200 -38.16 10.60 -3.83
N GLU A 201 -38.94 10.47 -2.75
CA GLU A 201 -39.41 11.61 -1.94
C GLU A 201 -38.34 12.13 -0.98
N ALA A 202 -37.41 11.26 -0.59
CA ALA A 202 -36.36 11.58 0.38
C ALA A 202 -35.24 12.43 -0.22
N VAL A 203 -34.96 12.27 -1.51
CA VAL A 203 -33.88 13.00 -2.19
C VAL A 203 -34.14 14.51 -2.19
N GLY A 204 -33.09 15.29 -1.87
CA GLY A 204 -33.12 16.77 -1.87
C GLY A 204 -33.71 17.40 -0.61
N GLY A 205 -34.08 16.61 0.40
CA GLY A 205 -34.50 17.11 1.69
C GLY A 205 -33.37 17.83 2.46
N ALA A 206 -33.73 18.77 3.35
CA ALA A 206 -32.76 19.45 4.20
C ALA A 206 -32.28 18.54 5.34
N LEU A 207 -30.98 18.54 5.61
CA LEU A 207 -30.36 17.84 6.73
C LEU A 207 -30.26 18.75 7.96
N PRO A 208 -30.34 18.20 9.18
CA PRO A 208 -30.03 18.95 10.41
C PRO A 208 -28.53 19.14 10.56
N ASP A 209 -28.13 20.18 11.28
CA ASP A 209 -26.76 20.41 11.71
C ASP A 209 -26.76 20.63 13.24
N PRO A 210 -26.09 19.79 14.04
CA PRO A 210 -25.33 18.62 13.65
C PRO A 210 -26.18 17.44 13.15
N LEU A 211 -25.58 16.61 12.26
CA LEU A 211 -26.23 15.40 11.78
C LEU A 211 -26.21 14.34 12.89
N PRO A 212 -27.36 13.77 13.31
CA PRO A 212 -27.40 12.77 14.36
C PRO A 212 -26.88 11.41 13.85
N LEU A 213 -25.78 10.93 14.43
CA LEU A 213 -25.31 9.57 14.22
C LEU A 213 -26.13 8.56 15.04
N ARG A 214 -26.19 7.33 14.57
CA ARG A 214 -26.90 6.25 15.28
C ARG A 214 -26.13 5.89 16.56
N GLY A 215 -26.79 6.00 17.71
CA GLY A 215 -26.27 5.62 19.01
C GLY A 215 -26.71 4.24 19.45
N GLY A 216 -26.04 3.71 20.50
CA GLY A 216 -26.36 2.42 21.14
C GLY A 216 -25.79 1.21 20.37
N ASP A 217 -25.79 0.05 21.06
CA ASP A 217 -25.12 -1.18 20.57
C ASP A 217 -26.11 -2.20 19.99
N LYS A 218 -27.42 -2.02 20.21
CA LYS A 218 -28.42 -2.97 19.74
C LYS A 218 -28.66 -2.86 18.24
N GLY A 219 -28.56 -4.01 17.55
CA GLY A 219 -28.84 -4.12 16.11
C GLY A 219 -27.83 -3.42 15.22
N ARG A 220 -26.58 -3.23 15.71
CA ARG A 220 -25.46 -2.72 14.92
C ARG A 220 -24.89 -3.82 14.03
N LEU A 221 -24.48 -3.44 12.82
CA LEU A 221 -23.69 -4.30 11.92
C LEU A 221 -22.20 -4.17 12.20
N THR A 222 -21.74 -2.98 12.58
CA THR A 222 -20.36 -2.74 13.01
C THR A 222 -20.04 -3.61 14.22
N GLY A 223 -18.91 -4.30 14.19
CA GLY A 223 -18.52 -5.28 15.20
C GLY A 223 -19.06 -6.69 14.95
N GLN A 224 -19.86 -6.88 13.90
CA GLN A 224 -20.32 -8.19 13.41
C GLN A 224 -19.53 -8.60 12.16
N SER A 225 -19.63 -9.88 11.81
CA SER A 225 -18.98 -10.44 10.62
C SER A 225 -20.03 -10.92 9.59
N PRO A 226 -20.76 -10.02 8.94
CA PRO A 226 -21.68 -10.42 7.88
C PRO A 226 -20.91 -11.02 6.69
N PRO A 227 -21.56 -11.86 5.84
CA PRO A 227 -20.90 -12.41 4.66
C PRO A 227 -20.29 -11.34 3.77
N ARG A 228 -19.09 -11.60 3.25
CA ARG A 228 -18.42 -10.69 2.31
C ARG A 228 -19.26 -10.54 1.03
N LEU A 229 -19.40 -9.29 0.55
CA LEU A 229 -20.15 -8.98 -0.67
C LEU A 229 -19.45 -9.47 -1.96
N ASP A 230 -18.13 -9.55 -1.93
CA ASP A 230 -17.32 -9.95 -3.08
C ASP A 230 -17.01 -11.45 -3.17
N SER A 231 -17.30 -12.24 -2.13
CA SER A 231 -16.99 -13.67 -2.12
C SER A 231 -17.77 -14.49 -3.14
N PRO A 232 -19.10 -14.30 -3.31
CA PRO A 232 -19.85 -15.10 -4.29
C PRO A 232 -19.28 -14.98 -5.70
N SER A 233 -19.04 -13.76 -6.17
CA SER A 233 -18.50 -13.52 -7.53
C SER A 233 -17.07 -14.01 -7.72
N LYS A 234 -16.28 -14.08 -6.64
CA LYS A 234 -14.92 -14.67 -6.68
C LYS A 234 -14.95 -16.19 -6.75
N VAL A 235 -15.89 -16.83 -6.06
CA VAL A 235 -15.98 -18.29 -5.99
C VAL A 235 -16.60 -18.88 -7.26
N ASP A 236 -17.63 -18.25 -7.82
CA ASP A 236 -18.29 -18.69 -9.05
C ASP A 236 -17.60 -18.18 -10.34
N GLY A 237 -16.60 -17.31 -10.20
CA GLY A 237 -15.84 -16.76 -11.32
C GLY A 237 -16.55 -15.66 -12.11
N SER A 238 -17.66 -15.10 -11.60
CA SER A 238 -18.37 -13.99 -12.25
C SER A 238 -17.72 -12.62 -12.09
N ILE A 239 -16.76 -12.48 -11.14
CA ILE A 239 -15.97 -11.26 -11.02
C ILE A 239 -15.03 -11.11 -12.22
N ASN A 240 -14.94 -9.90 -12.77
CA ASN A 240 -13.99 -9.60 -13.85
C ASN A 240 -12.74 -8.91 -13.30
N PHE A 241 -11.57 -9.46 -13.61
CA PHE A 241 -10.27 -8.81 -13.50
C PHE A 241 -9.90 -8.11 -14.82
N ALA A 242 -8.79 -7.38 -14.86
CA ALA A 242 -8.39 -6.63 -16.05
C ALA A 242 -8.17 -7.53 -17.29
N ALA A 243 -7.71 -8.77 -17.08
CA ALA A 243 -7.51 -9.77 -18.14
C ALA A 243 -8.79 -10.50 -18.54
N ASP A 244 -9.94 -10.27 -17.89
CA ASP A 244 -11.23 -10.88 -18.24
C ASP A 244 -12.09 -9.98 -19.12
N ILE A 245 -11.70 -8.72 -19.31
CA ILE A 245 -12.43 -7.77 -20.14
C ILE A 245 -12.43 -8.24 -21.60
N ARG A 246 -13.62 -8.30 -22.20
CA ARG A 246 -13.84 -8.69 -23.59
C ARG A 246 -14.61 -7.60 -24.31
N LEU A 247 -13.97 -7.03 -25.32
CA LEU A 247 -14.55 -5.97 -26.17
C LEU A 247 -14.64 -6.46 -27.62
N PRO A 248 -15.60 -5.97 -28.40
CA PRO A 248 -15.68 -6.30 -29.83
C PRO A 248 -14.37 -5.95 -30.55
N GLY A 249 -13.81 -6.91 -31.28
CA GLY A 249 -12.59 -6.73 -32.07
C GLY A 249 -11.30 -6.65 -31.21
N ILE A 250 -11.35 -7.06 -29.96
CA ILE A 250 -10.17 -7.05 -29.07
C ILE A 250 -9.05 -7.93 -29.60
N VAL A 251 -7.82 -7.42 -29.51
CA VAL A 251 -6.59 -8.17 -29.76
C VAL A 251 -5.78 -8.30 -28.47
N PHE A 252 -4.92 -9.32 -28.44
CA PHE A 252 -4.15 -9.65 -27.25
C PHE A 252 -2.69 -9.31 -27.46
N ALA A 253 -2.06 -8.71 -26.46
CA ALA A 253 -0.68 -8.31 -26.47
C ALA A 253 0.11 -8.98 -25.36
N ALA A 254 1.32 -9.42 -25.66
CA ALA A 254 2.39 -9.71 -24.73
C ALA A 254 3.57 -8.78 -25.03
N LEU A 255 4.43 -8.54 -24.03
CA LEU A 255 5.49 -7.53 -24.13
C LEU A 255 6.79 -8.06 -23.55
N ARG A 256 7.93 -7.57 -24.07
CA ARG A 256 9.27 -7.69 -23.49
C ARG A 256 9.92 -6.31 -23.46
N GLN A 257 10.60 -6.01 -22.36
CA GLN A 257 11.36 -4.77 -22.17
C GLN A 257 12.70 -5.05 -21.51
N GLY A 258 13.63 -4.09 -21.59
CA GLY A 258 14.91 -4.23 -20.94
C GLY A 258 14.79 -4.15 -19.41
N PRO A 259 15.81 -4.60 -18.65
CA PRO A 259 15.73 -4.76 -17.20
C PRO A 259 15.63 -3.45 -16.41
N ARG A 260 15.93 -2.32 -17.04
CA ARG A 260 15.89 -0.98 -16.42
C ARG A 260 15.13 0.01 -17.31
N ALA A 261 14.64 1.08 -16.71
CA ALA A 261 13.89 2.13 -17.41
C ALA A 261 14.70 2.84 -18.52
N ASP A 262 16.01 2.88 -18.42
CA ASP A 262 16.94 3.45 -19.39
C ASP A 262 17.47 2.43 -20.42
N SER A 263 17.01 1.19 -20.36
CA SER A 263 17.35 0.17 -21.38
C SER A 263 16.71 0.49 -22.71
N THR A 264 17.43 0.23 -23.80
CA THR A 264 16.98 0.45 -25.17
C THR A 264 16.92 -0.86 -25.96
N LEU A 265 15.92 -0.99 -26.85
CA LEU A 265 15.80 -2.12 -27.78
C LEU A 265 16.89 -2.01 -28.85
N VAL A 266 17.78 -2.97 -28.92
CA VAL A 266 18.84 -3.05 -29.94
C VAL A 266 18.31 -3.66 -31.23
N GLY A 267 17.39 -4.63 -31.12
CA GLY A 267 16.75 -5.28 -32.24
C GLY A 267 16.16 -6.65 -31.91
N CYS A 268 15.38 -7.19 -32.84
CA CYS A 268 14.79 -8.51 -32.77
C CYS A 268 14.57 -9.08 -34.18
N ASP A 269 14.42 -10.41 -34.28
CA ASP A 269 14.09 -11.10 -35.56
C ASP A 269 12.57 -11.10 -35.77
N THR A 270 12.02 -10.01 -36.28
CA THR A 270 10.58 -9.89 -36.52
C THR A 270 10.04 -10.91 -37.50
N ALA A 271 10.86 -11.42 -38.46
CA ALA A 271 10.43 -12.41 -39.43
C ALA A 271 10.08 -13.77 -38.78
N ALA A 272 10.73 -14.09 -37.65
CA ALA A 272 10.43 -15.31 -36.89
C ALA A 272 9.00 -15.34 -36.31
N ALA A 273 8.36 -14.19 -36.10
CA ALA A 273 6.97 -14.11 -35.65
C ALA A 273 5.99 -14.66 -36.67
N GLY A 274 6.29 -14.56 -37.97
CA GLY A 274 5.44 -15.08 -39.06
C GLY A 274 5.25 -16.60 -39.05
N LYS A 275 6.07 -17.32 -38.27
CA LYS A 275 5.95 -18.77 -38.05
C LYS A 275 4.95 -19.13 -36.96
N VAL A 276 4.47 -18.15 -36.19
CA VAL A 276 3.53 -18.35 -35.08
C VAL A 276 2.13 -18.01 -35.57
N ARG A 277 1.26 -19.02 -35.59
CA ARG A 277 -0.13 -18.85 -36.05
C ARG A 277 -0.88 -17.89 -35.12
N GLY A 278 -1.71 -17.02 -35.67
CA GLY A 278 -2.54 -16.07 -34.92
C GLY A 278 -1.83 -14.74 -34.59
N VAL A 279 -0.55 -14.59 -34.96
CA VAL A 279 0.17 -13.31 -34.80
C VAL A 279 -0.23 -12.34 -35.91
N ALA A 280 -0.70 -11.15 -35.51
CA ALA A 280 -1.12 -10.09 -36.42
C ALA A 280 -0.01 -9.06 -36.67
N ARG A 281 0.75 -8.69 -35.63
CA ARG A 281 1.74 -7.60 -35.74
C ARG A 281 2.80 -7.67 -34.64
N ILE A 282 4.01 -7.19 -34.96
CA ILE A 282 5.04 -6.84 -33.96
C ILE A 282 5.14 -5.32 -33.90
N VAL A 283 5.03 -4.75 -32.71
CA VAL A 283 5.18 -3.31 -32.43
C VAL A 283 6.49 -3.12 -31.68
N GLN A 284 7.34 -2.24 -32.18
CA GLN A 284 8.62 -1.91 -31.57
C GLN A 284 8.65 -0.45 -31.17
N THR A 285 9.21 -0.17 -30.02
CA THR A 285 9.57 1.16 -29.53
C THR A 285 11.06 1.16 -29.16
N ASP A 286 11.60 2.27 -28.77
CA ASP A 286 12.98 2.34 -28.26
C ASP A 286 13.18 1.57 -26.95
N ARG A 287 12.11 1.27 -26.22
CA ARG A 287 12.18 0.69 -24.85
C ARG A 287 11.64 -0.72 -24.73
N TRP A 288 10.68 -1.08 -25.59
CA TRP A 288 10.03 -2.37 -25.51
C TRP A 288 9.55 -2.87 -26.87
N VAL A 289 9.30 -4.15 -26.97
CA VAL A 289 8.66 -4.79 -28.12
C VAL A 289 7.44 -5.58 -27.66
N ALA A 290 6.33 -5.42 -28.39
CA ALA A 290 5.10 -6.16 -28.16
C ALA A 290 4.73 -7.00 -29.38
N ALA A 291 4.20 -8.20 -29.13
CA ALA A 291 3.55 -9.02 -30.13
C ALA A 291 2.03 -8.94 -29.95
N ILE A 292 1.31 -8.75 -31.04
CA ILE A 292 -0.13 -8.65 -31.11
C ILE A 292 -0.68 -9.88 -31.81
N ALA A 293 -1.66 -10.55 -31.19
CA ALA A 293 -2.23 -11.78 -31.71
C ALA A 293 -3.72 -11.91 -31.38
N ASP A 294 -4.36 -12.96 -31.94
CA ASP A 294 -5.76 -13.34 -31.67
C ASP A 294 -5.96 -13.94 -30.25
N ASN A 295 -4.88 -14.31 -29.58
CA ASN A 295 -4.86 -14.73 -28.19
C ASN A 295 -3.50 -14.44 -27.56
N TRP A 296 -3.46 -14.36 -26.22
CA TRP A 296 -2.24 -14.04 -25.48
C TRP A 296 -1.13 -15.07 -25.64
N TRP A 297 -1.47 -16.36 -25.74
CA TRP A 297 -0.49 -17.43 -25.92
C TRP A 297 0.30 -17.27 -27.23
N ALA A 298 -0.39 -16.97 -28.32
CA ALA A 298 0.27 -16.72 -29.60
C ALA A 298 1.19 -15.49 -29.54
N ALA A 299 0.75 -14.40 -28.87
CA ALA A 299 1.58 -13.22 -28.62
C ALA A 299 2.85 -13.56 -27.83
N ALA A 300 2.72 -14.29 -26.74
CA ALA A 300 3.86 -14.70 -25.91
C ALA A 300 4.85 -15.59 -26.69
N ARG A 301 4.35 -16.56 -27.47
CA ARG A 301 5.18 -17.43 -28.32
C ARG A 301 5.91 -16.65 -29.41
N ALA A 302 5.27 -15.60 -29.96
CA ALA A 302 5.93 -14.73 -30.92
C ALA A 302 7.11 -13.97 -30.31
N LEU A 303 6.98 -13.47 -29.10
CA LEU A 303 8.08 -12.81 -28.37
C LEU A 303 9.25 -13.74 -28.12
N ASP A 304 8.99 -15.01 -27.80
CA ASP A 304 10.04 -16.03 -27.65
C ASP A 304 10.76 -16.27 -28.98
N ALA A 305 10.00 -16.32 -30.10
CA ALA A 305 10.54 -16.55 -31.43
C ALA A 305 11.42 -15.40 -31.93
N ILE A 306 11.01 -14.13 -31.72
CA ILE A 306 11.74 -12.94 -32.21
C ILE A 306 12.98 -12.59 -31.40
N ARG A 307 13.18 -13.17 -30.22
CA ARG A 307 14.38 -13.03 -29.36
C ARG A 307 14.87 -11.57 -29.23
N PRO A 308 14.08 -10.67 -28.61
CA PRO A 308 14.48 -9.28 -28.50
C PRO A 308 15.74 -9.11 -27.67
N ARG A 309 16.60 -8.18 -28.07
CA ARG A 309 17.85 -7.84 -27.38
C ARG A 309 17.78 -6.40 -26.94
N PHE A 310 18.22 -6.16 -25.72
CA PHE A 310 18.24 -4.85 -25.08
C PHE A 310 19.68 -4.49 -24.66
N ALA A 311 20.02 -3.21 -24.76
CA ALA A 311 21.20 -2.64 -24.18
C ALA A 311 20.81 -1.81 -22.96
N THR A 312 21.55 -1.99 -21.87
CA THR A 312 21.36 -1.24 -20.62
C THR A 312 22.64 -0.43 -20.35
N PRO A 313 22.56 0.90 -20.18
CA PRO A 313 23.71 1.74 -19.89
C PRO A 313 24.39 1.38 -18.56
N GLY A 314 25.69 1.63 -18.46
CA GLY A 314 26.47 1.47 -17.25
C GLY A 314 26.83 0.02 -16.91
N PRO A 315 27.41 -0.22 -15.72
CA PRO A 315 27.85 -1.55 -15.30
C PRO A 315 26.64 -2.44 -14.98
N ALA A 316 26.78 -3.74 -15.27
CA ALA A 316 25.77 -4.72 -14.96
C ALA A 316 25.62 -4.89 -13.43
N VAL A 317 24.39 -4.80 -12.94
CA VAL A 317 24.08 -4.98 -11.52
C VAL A 317 24.13 -6.46 -11.16
N SER A 318 24.63 -6.75 -9.96
CA SER A 318 24.62 -8.07 -9.34
C SER A 318 24.30 -7.95 -7.84
N THR A 319 23.92 -9.03 -7.21
CA THR A 319 23.73 -9.08 -5.75
C THR A 319 24.95 -8.52 -5.00
N ALA A 320 26.16 -8.86 -5.49
CA ALA A 320 27.41 -8.35 -4.89
C ALA A 320 27.61 -6.84 -5.07
N THR A 321 27.19 -6.25 -6.21
CA THR A 321 27.25 -4.80 -6.39
C THR A 321 26.24 -4.05 -5.54
N ILE A 322 25.04 -4.63 -5.36
CA ILE A 322 24.02 -4.09 -4.46
C ILE A 322 24.54 -4.06 -3.02
N ARG A 323 25.11 -5.17 -2.54
CA ARG A 323 25.68 -5.25 -1.18
C ARG A 323 26.80 -4.23 -0.98
N ARG A 324 27.70 -4.10 -1.95
CA ARG A 324 28.78 -3.08 -1.89
C ARG A 324 28.24 -1.65 -1.88
N ALA A 325 27.17 -1.35 -2.60
CA ALA A 325 26.54 -0.04 -2.57
C ALA A 325 26.00 0.28 -1.16
N LEU A 326 25.35 -0.68 -0.50
CA LEU A 326 24.88 -0.54 0.88
C LEU A 326 26.06 -0.38 1.86
N ASP A 327 27.14 -1.14 1.69
CA ASP A 327 28.37 -1.04 2.51
C ASP A 327 29.05 0.34 2.37
N SER A 328 29.12 0.86 1.16
CA SER A 328 29.66 2.19 0.92
C SER A 328 28.78 3.28 1.51
N ALA A 329 27.45 3.16 1.36
CA ALA A 329 26.50 4.15 1.86
C ALA A 329 26.54 4.25 3.40
N ILE A 330 26.54 3.12 4.11
CA ILE A 330 26.54 3.12 5.58
C ILE A 330 27.85 3.68 6.18
N ALA A 331 28.94 3.62 5.44
CA ALA A 331 30.23 4.20 5.81
C ALA A 331 30.32 5.70 5.49
N GLY A 332 29.46 6.20 4.59
CA GLY A 332 29.42 7.58 4.13
C GLY A 332 28.57 8.50 5.03
N PRO A 333 28.28 9.72 4.56
CA PRO A 333 27.39 10.65 5.26
C PRO A 333 25.96 10.11 5.31
N GLY A 334 25.26 10.38 6.39
CA GLY A 334 23.83 10.04 6.57
C GLY A 334 23.02 11.28 6.94
N THR A 335 21.72 11.20 6.67
CA THR A 335 20.75 12.22 7.07
C THR A 335 20.02 11.78 8.34
N ARG A 336 20.01 12.64 9.37
CA ARG A 336 19.28 12.42 10.62
C ARG A 336 17.76 12.49 10.37
N MET A 337 17.07 11.35 10.52
CA MET A 337 15.63 11.24 10.31
C MET A 337 14.83 11.41 11.60
N ALA A 338 15.36 10.91 12.70
CA ALA A 338 14.73 11.05 14.01
C ALA A 338 15.80 11.13 15.11
N SER A 339 15.53 11.91 16.16
CA SER A 339 16.38 11.93 17.36
C SER A 339 15.65 12.44 18.58
N VAL A 340 16.02 11.90 19.73
CA VAL A 340 15.60 12.34 21.07
C VAL A 340 16.84 12.37 21.95
N GLY A 341 16.93 13.35 22.86
CA GLY A 341 18.06 13.52 23.76
C GLY A 341 19.37 13.85 23.06
N ASP A 342 20.49 13.66 23.76
CA ASP A 342 21.87 13.85 23.25
C ASP A 342 22.56 12.49 23.09
N VAL A 343 22.45 11.94 21.89
CA VAL A 343 23.08 10.64 21.56
C VAL A 343 24.59 10.70 21.66
N GLY A 344 25.21 11.83 21.29
CA GLY A 344 26.66 12.02 21.39
C GLY A 344 27.15 11.94 22.83
N ALA A 345 26.46 12.60 23.76
CA ALA A 345 26.74 12.52 25.20
C ALA A 345 26.46 11.11 25.73
N ALA A 346 25.37 10.48 25.31
CA ALA A 346 25.00 9.15 25.74
C ALA A 346 26.07 8.09 25.44
N PHE A 347 26.80 8.21 24.34
CA PHE A 347 27.84 7.24 23.94
C PHE A 347 29.26 7.60 24.41
N ARG A 348 29.49 8.80 24.95
CA ARG A 348 30.84 9.26 25.30
C ARG A 348 31.44 8.44 26.42
N GLY A 349 32.60 7.81 26.16
CA GLY A 349 33.34 7.03 27.16
C GLY A 349 32.62 5.76 27.64
N ALA A 350 31.64 5.26 26.87
CA ALA A 350 30.86 4.09 27.22
C ALA A 350 31.28 2.84 26.46
N THR A 351 31.09 1.68 27.07
CA THR A 351 31.08 0.41 26.33
C THR A 351 29.78 0.31 25.53
N VAL A 352 29.89 0.00 24.28
CA VAL A 352 28.78 -0.02 23.32
C VAL A 352 28.61 -1.41 22.74
N VAL A 353 27.39 -1.93 22.77
CA VAL A 353 26.99 -3.14 22.05
C VAL A 353 26.65 -2.74 20.63
N THR A 354 27.19 -3.42 19.63
CA THR A 354 26.92 -3.13 18.21
C THR A 354 26.55 -4.40 17.44
N ALA A 355 25.66 -4.25 16.45
CA ALA A 355 25.32 -5.33 15.53
C ALA A 355 25.03 -4.77 14.12
N ASP A 356 25.44 -5.51 13.11
CA ASP A 356 25.12 -5.24 11.69
C ASP A 356 24.04 -6.22 11.24
N TYR A 357 23.02 -5.72 10.54
CA TYR A 357 21.91 -6.48 9.98
C TYR A 357 21.78 -6.20 8.48
N HIS A 358 21.23 -7.16 7.75
CA HIS A 358 21.03 -7.07 6.31
C HIS A 358 19.66 -7.61 5.90
N ALA A 359 19.07 -7.00 4.85
CA ALA A 359 17.89 -7.51 4.17
C ALA A 359 18.11 -7.45 2.66
N ASP A 360 17.92 -8.57 1.97
CA ASP A 360 18.05 -8.67 0.52
C ASP A 360 16.80 -8.11 -0.20
N VAL A 361 16.91 -7.92 -1.51
CA VAL A 361 15.83 -7.54 -2.40
C VAL A 361 14.72 -8.60 -2.39
N ALA A 362 13.44 -8.20 -2.30
CA ALA A 362 12.31 -9.13 -2.39
C ALA A 362 11.33 -8.73 -3.48
N LEU A 363 10.61 -9.72 -4.02
CA LEU A 363 9.56 -9.56 -5.03
C LEU A 363 8.19 -9.35 -4.39
N HIS A 364 7.26 -8.72 -5.11
CA HIS A 364 5.85 -8.69 -4.72
C HIS A 364 5.20 -10.06 -4.86
N ALA A 365 5.53 -10.80 -5.90
CA ALA A 365 5.04 -12.14 -6.18
C ALA A 365 3.50 -12.27 -6.16
N ALA A 366 2.79 -11.24 -6.66
CA ALA A 366 1.33 -11.27 -6.78
C ALA A 366 0.88 -12.41 -7.73
N ILE A 367 -0.27 -13.04 -7.43
CA ILE A 367 -0.79 -14.14 -8.27
C ILE A 367 -1.21 -13.61 -9.64
N GLU A 368 -1.90 -12.47 -9.71
CA GLU A 368 -2.20 -11.78 -10.96
C GLU A 368 -0.95 -11.06 -11.46
N PRO A 369 -0.41 -11.38 -12.67
CA PRO A 369 0.64 -10.57 -13.28
C PRO A 369 0.05 -9.24 -13.76
N ARG A 370 0.88 -8.22 -13.93
CA ARG A 370 0.43 -6.92 -14.43
C ARG A 370 -0.30 -7.07 -15.76
N ALA A 371 -1.52 -6.52 -15.81
CA ALA A 371 -2.39 -6.55 -16.97
C ALA A 371 -3.16 -5.23 -17.11
N ALA A 372 -3.60 -4.90 -18.31
CA ALA A 372 -4.55 -3.83 -18.56
C ALA A 372 -5.23 -4.05 -19.90
N THR A 373 -6.50 -3.64 -19.99
CA THR A 373 -7.24 -3.58 -21.26
C THR A 373 -7.48 -2.11 -21.61
N ALA A 374 -7.24 -1.70 -22.86
CA ALA A 374 -7.46 -0.33 -23.31
C ALA A 374 -8.23 -0.29 -24.63
N ALA A 375 -9.10 0.70 -24.78
CA ALA A 375 -9.85 0.97 -26.00
C ALA A 375 -9.74 2.44 -26.39
N TRP A 376 -9.06 2.72 -27.50
CA TRP A 376 -8.92 4.05 -28.07
C TRP A 376 -9.97 4.31 -29.13
N SER A 377 -10.68 5.42 -29.03
CA SER A 377 -11.64 5.88 -30.03
C SER A 377 -11.69 7.42 -30.10
N GLU A 378 -11.50 7.98 -31.29
CA GLU A 378 -11.71 9.41 -31.57
C GLU A 378 -11.06 10.40 -30.58
N GLY A 379 -9.81 10.12 -30.18
CA GLY A 379 -9.06 10.98 -29.26
C GLY A 379 -9.37 10.75 -27.78
N ARG A 380 -10.18 9.74 -27.44
CA ARG A 380 -10.49 9.30 -26.08
C ARG A 380 -9.98 7.88 -25.86
N VAL A 381 -9.69 7.55 -24.62
CA VAL A 381 -9.29 6.20 -24.23
C VAL A 381 -10.00 5.77 -22.96
N GLU A 382 -10.46 4.53 -22.97
CA GLU A 382 -10.93 3.82 -21.79
C GLU A 382 -9.90 2.76 -21.42
N VAL A 383 -9.57 2.66 -20.13
CA VAL A 383 -8.57 1.72 -19.63
C VAL A 383 -9.12 0.99 -18.41
N TRP A 384 -9.19 -0.33 -18.49
CA TRP A 384 -9.51 -1.24 -17.39
C TRP A 384 -8.19 -1.74 -16.80
N ALA A 385 -7.89 -1.35 -15.55
CA ALA A 385 -6.62 -1.69 -14.94
C ALA A 385 -6.75 -1.98 -13.44
N PRO A 386 -6.00 -2.97 -12.91
CA PRO A 386 -5.88 -3.20 -11.48
C PRO A 386 -4.95 -2.13 -10.90
N THR A 387 -5.50 -1.06 -10.35
CA THR A 387 -4.72 0.08 -9.86
C THR A 387 -5.12 0.51 -8.46
N GLN A 388 -4.12 0.75 -7.61
CA GLN A 388 -4.25 1.35 -6.28
C GLN A 388 -4.25 2.89 -6.32
N ALA A 389 -4.03 3.49 -7.50
CA ALA A 389 -3.92 4.94 -7.69
C ALA A 389 -4.57 5.40 -9.01
N PRO A 390 -5.91 5.24 -9.17
CA PRO A 390 -6.57 5.44 -10.46
C PRO A 390 -6.47 6.86 -11.00
N GLY A 391 -6.43 7.88 -10.14
CA GLY A 391 -6.23 9.26 -10.56
C GLY A 391 -4.84 9.49 -11.17
N LEU A 392 -3.79 8.96 -10.53
CA LEU A 392 -2.42 9.05 -11.05
C LEU A 392 -2.23 8.19 -12.31
N ALA A 393 -2.91 7.04 -12.40
CA ALA A 393 -2.95 6.23 -13.63
C ALA A 393 -3.56 7.01 -14.80
N ARG A 394 -4.64 7.77 -14.56
CA ARG A 394 -5.25 8.66 -15.56
C ARG A 394 -4.25 9.70 -16.06
N SER A 395 -3.57 10.39 -15.14
CA SER A 395 -2.57 11.40 -15.50
C SER A 395 -1.41 10.79 -16.29
N ALA A 396 -0.90 9.62 -15.89
CA ALA A 396 0.18 8.92 -16.59
C ALA A 396 -0.22 8.48 -18.00
N VAL A 397 -1.42 7.95 -18.18
CA VAL A 397 -1.96 7.59 -19.52
C VAL A 397 -2.16 8.82 -20.38
N ALA A 398 -2.72 9.90 -19.84
CA ALA A 398 -2.94 11.15 -20.57
C ALA A 398 -1.60 11.75 -21.06
N ALA A 399 -0.61 11.82 -20.19
CA ALA A 399 0.73 12.29 -20.52
C ALA A 399 1.39 11.44 -21.63
N ALA A 400 1.34 10.11 -21.51
CA ALA A 400 1.91 9.20 -22.50
C ALA A 400 1.25 9.28 -23.88
N LEU A 401 -0.06 9.55 -23.92
CA LEU A 401 -0.81 9.71 -25.17
C LEU A 401 -0.74 11.14 -25.73
N GLY A 402 -0.31 12.12 -24.95
CA GLY A 402 -0.31 13.54 -25.32
C GLY A 402 -1.73 14.13 -25.42
N VAL A 403 -2.66 13.67 -24.55
CA VAL A 403 -4.05 14.14 -24.49
C VAL A 403 -4.37 14.75 -23.14
N GLY A 404 -5.47 15.50 -23.03
CA GLY A 404 -5.94 15.99 -21.73
C GLY A 404 -6.52 14.85 -20.87
N GLU A 405 -6.43 14.95 -19.56
CA GLU A 405 -6.98 13.95 -18.62
C GLU A 405 -8.48 13.70 -18.80
N ALA A 406 -9.23 14.70 -19.24
CA ALA A 406 -10.67 14.56 -19.55
C ALA A 406 -10.96 13.59 -20.72
N SER A 407 -9.95 13.27 -21.53
CA SER A 407 -10.05 12.28 -22.61
C SER A 407 -9.70 10.85 -22.15
N VAL A 408 -9.35 10.66 -20.87
CA VAL A 408 -8.96 9.36 -20.33
C VAL A 408 -9.96 8.93 -19.26
N VAL A 409 -10.53 7.76 -19.43
CA VAL A 409 -11.39 7.10 -18.44
C VAL A 409 -10.64 5.89 -17.90
N ILE A 410 -10.46 5.85 -16.59
CA ILE A 410 -9.91 4.66 -15.89
C ILE A 410 -11.08 3.94 -15.22
N HIS A 411 -11.20 2.66 -15.51
CA HIS A 411 -12.08 1.72 -14.82
C HIS A 411 -11.21 0.91 -13.84
N PRO A 412 -11.23 1.25 -12.53
CA PRO A 412 -10.49 0.48 -11.53
C PRO A 412 -11.05 -0.94 -11.45
N MET A 413 -10.19 -1.94 -11.66
CA MET A 413 -10.55 -3.35 -11.59
C MET A 413 -10.16 -3.94 -10.24
N PRO A 414 -10.85 -5.01 -9.77
CA PRO A 414 -10.35 -5.84 -8.68
C PRO A 414 -8.92 -6.30 -8.95
N ILE A 415 -8.14 -6.44 -7.88
CA ILE A 415 -6.71 -6.76 -7.96
C ILE A 415 -6.46 -8.16 -7.40
N GLY A 416 -5.86 -9.03 -8.19
CA GLY A 416 -5.50 -10.40 -7.82
C GLY A 416 -4.24 -10.52 -6.95
N GLY A 417 -4.18 -9.70 -5.88
CA GLY A 417 -3.03 -9.54 -5.00
C GLY A 417 -2.00 -8.57 -5.56
N GLY A 418 -1.79 -7.43 -4.92
CA GLY A 418 -0.85 -6.40 -5.42
C GLY A 418 0.34 -6.18 -4.51
N PHE A 419 0.11 -6.19 -3.20
CA PHE A 419 1.12 -5.96 -2.16
C PHE A 419 1.90 -4.65 -2.30
N GLY A 420 1.37 -3.70 -3.11
CA GLY A 420 2.00 -2.41 -3.45
C GLY A 420 2.36 -2.25 -4.93
N ALA A 421 2.53 -3.34 -5.68
CA ALA A 421 2.93 -3.31 -7.09
C ALA A 421 1.97 -2.52 -7.99
N ASN A 422 0.67 -2.50 -7.66
CA ASN A 422 -0.37 -1.85 -8.45
C ASN A 422 -0.51 -0.33 -8.19
N LEU A 423 0.43 0.26 -7.47
CA LEU A 423 0.66 1.71 -7.49
C LEU A 423 1.30 2.17 -8.81
N GLU A 424 2.05 1.29 -9.48
CA GLU A 424 2.71 1.56 -10.76
C GLU A 424 1.74 1.40 -11.94
N HIS A 425 1.94 2.17 -13.02
CA HIS A 425 0.96 2.32 -14.12
C HIS A 425 1.47 1.79 -15.46
N ASP A 426 2.62 1.14 -15.51
CA ASP A 426 3.30 0.75 -16.75
C ASP A 426 2.38 -0.03 -17.71
N ALA A 427 1.67 -1.06 -17.22
CA ALA A 427 0.78 -1.87 -18.08
C ALA A 427 -0.40 -1.07 -18.64
N ALA A 428 -0.98 -0.16 -17.85
CA ALA A 428 -2.06 0.71 -18.30
C ALA A 428 -1.60 1.67 -19.42
N VAL A 429 -0.44 2.28 -19.24
CA VAL A 429 0.20 3.16 -20.23
C VAL A 429 0.52 2.38 -21.51
N GLN A 430 1.13 1.22 -21.41
CA GLN A 430 1.52 0.39 -22.55
C GLN A 430 0.30 -0.11 -23.34
N ALA A 431 -0.76 -0.56 -22.65
CA ALA A 431 -2.01 -0.96 -23.28
C ALA A 431 -2.67 0.20 -24.05
N ALA A 432 -2.70 1.39 -23.45
CA ALA A 432 -3.24 2.60 -24.05
C ALA A 432 -2.47 3.04 -25.32
N LEU A 433 -1.13 3.01 -25.26
CA LEU A 433 -0.26 3.30 -26.40
C LEU A 433 -0.50 2.30 -27.55
N LEU A 434 -0.56 1.00 -27.25
CA LEU A 434 -0.83 -0.04 -28.23
C LEU A 434 -2.23 0.14 -28.86
N SER A 435 -3.25 0.42 -28.05
CA SER A 435 -4.61 0.62 -28.54
C SER A 435 -4.73 1.83 -29.45
N ARG A 436 -4.07 2.96 -29.12
CA ARG A 436 -4.00 4.15 -29.98
C ARG A 436 -3.35 3.84 -31.34
N ASP A 437 -2.21 3.15 -31.31
CA ASP A 437 -1.41 2.89 -32.53
C ASP A 437 -2.07 1.85 -33.45
N LEU A 438 -2.83 0.93 -32.87
CA LEU A 438 -3.56 -0.10 -33.61
C LEU A 438 -4.99 0.33 -34.00
N LYS A 439 -5.57 1.30 -33.29
CA LYS A 439 -6.98 1.70 -33.36
C LYS A 439 -7.95 0.54 -33.12
N LEU A 440 -7.55 -0.36 -32.22
CA LEU A 440 -8.31 -1.53 -31.78
C LEU A 440 -8.26 -1.61 -30.24
N PRO A 441 -9.26 -2.22 -29.61
CA PRO A 441 -9.13 -2.60 -28.20
C PRO A 441 -7.98 -3.60 -28.04
N VAL A 442 -7.14 -3.37 -27.01
CA VAL A 442 -5.97 -4.20 -26.72
C VAL A 442 -6.03 -4.67 -25.28
N GLN A 443 -5.90 -5.97 -25.07
CA GLN A 443 -5.63 -6.56 -23.77
C GLN A 443 -4.15 -6.91 -23.69
N LEU A 444 -3.42 -6.19 -22.84
CA LEU A 444 -2.03 -6.46 -22.51
C LEU A 444 -1.95 -7.26 -21.22
N MET A 445 -1.18 -8.35 -21.21
CA MET A 445 -0.79 -9.05 -20.00
C MET A 445 0.70 -9.40 -20.07
N TRP A 446 1.43 -9.06 -19.00
CA TRP A 446 2.83 -9.47 -18.86
C TRP A 446 2.92 -10.98 -18.56
N SER A 447 3.95 -11.63 -19.05
CA SER A 447 4.25 -12.97 -18.55
C SER A 447 4.77 -12.90 -17.11
N ARG A 448 4.67 -13.98 -16.35
CA ARG A 448 5.24 -14.06 -15.01
C ARG A 448 6.74 -13.70 -14.99
N GLY A 449 7.49 -14.14 -16.00
CA GLY A 449 8.91 -13.82 -16.11
C GLY A 449 9.16 -12.32 -16.33
N GLU A 450 8.31 -11.66 -17.12
CA GLU A 450 8.37 -10.22 -17.32
C GLU A 450 7.97 -9.46 -16.04
N ASP A 451 6.91 -9.89 -15.38
CA ASP A 451 6.43 -9.30 -14.14
C ASP A 451 7.49 -9.35 -13.01
N CYS A 452 8.18 -10.50 -12.86
CA CYS A 452 9.30 -10.62 -11.91
C CYS A 452 10.51 -9.75 -12.28
N LEU A 453 10.81 -9.61 -13.60
CA LEU A 453 11.95 -8.82 -14.07
C LEU A 453 11.71 -7.31 -13.92
N GLN A 454 10.48 -6.87 -14.11
CA GLN A 454 10.08 -5.46 -14.09
C GLN A 454 9.50 -5.03 -12.75
N ASP A 455 9.63 -5.86 -11.72
CA ASP A 455 9.11 -5.51 -10.41
C ASP A 455 9.79 -4.26 -9.86
N ARG A 456 9.05 -3.53 -9.01
CA ARG A 456 9.59 -2.45 -8.18
C ARG A 456 9.84 -3.02 -6.80
N TYR A 457 10.99 -3.65 -6.68
CA TYR A 457 11.33 -4.54 -5.58
C TYR A 457 11.19 -3.89 -4.20
N ARG A 458 10.93 -4.72 -3.16
CA ARG A 458 11.20 -4.30 -1.79
C ARG A 458 12.68 -3.92 -1.69
N ALA A 459 12.94 -2.73 -1.17
CA ALA A 459 14.29 -2.22 -0.99
C ALA A 459 15.14 -3.19 -0.16
N PRO A 460 16.38 -3.49 -0.60
CA PRO A 460 17.39 -4.07 0.26
C PRO A 460 17.86 -3.02 1.26
N ALA A 461 18.29 -3.46 2.44
CA ALA A 461 18.79 -2.55 3.45
C ALA A 461 19.93 -3.18 4.25
N LYS A 462 20.87 -2.34 4.70
CA LYS A 462 21.85 -2.69 5.71
C LYS A 462 21.71 -1.75 6.89
N ALA A 463 21.66 -2.30 8.10
CA ALA A 463 21.63 -1.50 9.31
C ALA A 463 22.86 -1.76 10.16
N ARG A 464 23.37 -0.72 10.79
CA ARG A 464 24.28 -0.79 11.93
C ARG A 464 23.59 -0.19 13.13
N LEU A 465 23.35 -1.03 14.15
CA LEU A 465 22.77 -0.62 15.41
C LEU A 465 23.85 -0.55 16.49
N ALA A 466 23.70 0.40 17.39
CA ALA A 466 24.55 0.55 18.54
C ALA A 466 23.71 0.93 19.76
N ALA A 467 23.96 0.30 20.90
CA ALA A 467 23.30 0.62 22.15
C ALA A 467 24.29 0.71 23.30
N ARG A 468 24.02 1.64 24.21
CA ARG A 468 24.67 1.72 25.52
C ARG A 468 23.70 1.24 26.60
N LEU A 469 24.14 0.31 27.43
CA LEU A 469 23.40 -0.17 28.59
C LEU A 469 23.93 0.47 29.86
N ASP A 470 23.06 0.64 30.85
CA ASP A 470 23.48 0.92 32.24
C ASP A 470 23.87 -0.39 32.94
N PRO A 471 24.40 -0.32 34.18
CA PRO A 471 24.76 -1.52 34.95
C PRO A 471 23.59 -2.46 35.28
N GLN A 472 22.35 -2.00 35.12
CA GLN A 472 21.13 -2.77 35.29
C GLN A 472 20.60 -3.32 33.96
N GLY A 473 21.35 -3.14 32.87
CA GLY A 473 21.00 -3.62 31.53
C GLY A 473 19.99 -2.75 30.77
N ARG A 474 19.56 -1.58 31.29
CA ARG A 474 18.63 -0.70 30.60
C ARG A 474 19.33 0.11 29.51
N ILE A 475 18.65 0.34 28.40
CA ILE A 475 19.19 1.10 27.27
C ILE A 475 19.16 2.60 27.59
N LEU A 476 20.33 3.24 27.65
CA LEU A 476 20.50 4.68 27.84
C LEU A 476 20.71 5.44 26.56
N GLY A 477 21.28 4.79 25.56
CA GLY A 477 21.54 5.37 24.25
C GLY A 477 21.33 4.36 23.14
N TRP A 478 20.77 4.80 22.00
CA TRP A 478 20.50 3.98 20.85
C TRP A 478 20.81 4.74 19.57
N LEU A 479 21.54 4.12 18.66
CA LEU A 479 21.83 4.66 17.34
C LEU A 479 21.53 3.62 16.27
N THR A 480 20.70 3.98 15.31
CA THR A 480 20.41 3.16 14.12
C THR A 480 20.90 3.91 12.88
N LYS A 481 21.83 3.33 12.14
CA LYS A 481 22.20 3.77 10.79
C LYS A 481 21.61 2.77 9.80
N ILE A 482 20.89 3.25 8.79
CA ILE A 482 20.29 2.41 7.75
C ILE A 482 20.74 2.88 6.39
N ALA A 483 21.48 2.03 5.67
CA ALA A 483 21.74 2.20 4.25
C ALA A 483 20.62 1.52 3.46
N ALA A 484 19.92 2.30 2.65
CA ALA A 484 18.83 1.84 1.79
C ALA A 484 18.65 2.83 0.62
N PRO A 485 18.09 2.42 -0.53
CA PRO A 485 17.71 3.34 -1.59
C PRO A 485 16.59 4.29 -1.11
N ALA A 486 16.52 5.47 -1.75
CA ALA A 486 15.48 6.46 -1.46
C ALA A 486 14.15 6.07 -2.14
N THR A 487 13.56 4.96 -1.69
CA THR A 487 12.39 4.30 -2.29
C THR A 487 11.16 5.21 -2.38
N GLY A 488 10.89 6.02 -1.36
CA GLY A 488 9.77 6.97 -1.36
C GLY A 488 9.95 8.05 -2.43
N ARG A 489 11.18 8.55 -2.59
CA ARG A 489 11.52 9.53 -3.62
C ARG A 489 11.48 8.92 -5.03
N GLU A 490 12.00 7.71 -5.21
CA GLU A 490 11.92 6.98 -6.48
C GLU A 490 10.47 6.73 -6.90
N LEU A 491 9.62 6.29 -5.98
CA LEU A 491 8.20 6.06 -6.21
C LEU A 491 7.49 7.37 -6.58
N ALA A 492 7.72 8.43 -5.81
CA ALA A 492 7.13 9.74 -6.09
C ALA A 492 7.52 10.28 -7.47
N ALA A 493 8.79 10.15 -7.86
CA ALA A 493 9.26 10.56 -9.18
C ALA A 493 8.54 9.83 -10.32
N ARG A 494 8.16 8.58 -10.12
CA ARG A 494 7.40 7.81 -11.12
C ARG A 494 5.90 8.13 -11.12
N LEU A 495 5.31 8.30 -9.94
CA LEU A 495 3.87 8.53 -9.81
C LEU A 495 3.46 9.99 -10.10
N LEU A 496 4.34 10.93 -9.79
CA LEU A 496 4.11 12.38 -9.86
C LEU A 496 4.98 13.03 -10.96
N ALA A 497 5.17 12.33 -12.09
CA ALA A 497 6.10 12.76 -13.15
C ALA A 497 5.89 14.21 -13.60
N ASP A 498 4.65 14.68 -13.63
CA ASP A 498 4.27 16.03 -14.02
C ASP A 498 4.04 16.98 -12.82
N ASP A 499 4.24 16.51 -11.58
CA ASP A 499 4.02 17.28 -10.36
C ASP A 499 5.33 17.87 -9.81
N HIS A 500 5.80 18.94 -10.41
CA HIS A 500 7.03 19.62 -10.01
C HIS A 500 7.02 20.11 -8.56
N ALA A 501 5.86 20.52 -8.03
CA ALA A 501 5.76 21.04 -6.67
C ALA A 501 5.92 19.92 -5.63
N ALA A 502 5.27 18.78 -5.82
CA ALA A 502 5.38 17.63 -4.93
C ALA A 502 6.79 17.02 -5.00
N GLN A 503 7.37 16.91 -6.18
CA GLN A 503 8.76 16.47 -6.34
C GLN A 503 9.77 17.41 -5.67
N ALA A 504 9.55 18.73 -5.77
CA ALA A 504 10.38 19.70 -5.07
C ALA A 504 10.27 19.58 -3.54
N ALA A 505 9.06 19.37 -3.02
CA ALA A 505 8.83 19.14 -1.58
C ALA A 505 9.56 17.89 -1.08
N LEU A 506 9.51 16.79 -1.82
CA LEU A 506 10.21 15.54 -1.52
C LEU A 506 11.74 15.73 -1.53
N THR A 507 12.24 16.48 -2.49
CA THR A 507 13.67 16.81 -2.58
C THR A 507 14.13 17.67 -1.40
N LEU A 508 13.31 18.65 -0.99
CA LEU A 508 13.59 19.51 0.16
C LEU A 508 13.53 18.76 1.50
N ALA A 509 12.88 17.59 1.55
CA ALA A 509 12.85 16.75 2.75
C ALA A 509 14.25 16.27 3.16
N GLY A 510 15.20 16.21 2.25
CA GLY A 510 16.59 15.80 2.51
C GLY A 510 16.74 14.28 2.50
N GLY A 511 16.35 13.58 3.56
CA GLY A 511 16.34 12.12 3.64
C GLY A 511 15.00 11.52 3.21
N ASP A 512 14.96 10.20 3.07
CA ASP A 512 13.75 9.47 2.74
C ASP A 512 13.15 8.82 3.98
N GLY A 513 12.06 9.39 4.50
CA GLY A 513 11.34 8.87 5.67
C GLY A 513 10.74 7.48 5.41
N TYR A 514 10.37 7.17 4.16
CA TYR A 514 9.86 5.86 3.79
C TYR A 514 10.94 4.76 3.96
N ALA A 515 12.20 5.04 3.60
CA ALA A 515 13.30 4.08 3.67
C ALA A 515 13.68 3.68 5.11
N VAL A 516 13.30 4.46 6.11
CA VAL A 516 13.59 4.21 7.53
C VAL A 516 12.34 4.08 8.39
N ALA A 517 11.16 4.00 7.78
CA ALA A 517 9.91 3.85 8.51
C ALA A 517 9.95 2.64 9.44
N GLY A 518 9.49 2.79 10.68
CA GLY A 518 9.53 1.76 11.71
C GLY A 518 10.88 1.56 12.42
N ALA A 519 11.93 2.33 12.07
CA ALA A 519 13.23 2.23 12.72
C ALA A 519 13.32 2.95 14.09
N THR A 520 12.37 3.84 14.38
CA THR A 520 12.26 4.46 15.70
C THR A 520 11.89 3.39 16.73
N PRO A 521 12.69 3.22 17.80
CA PRO A 521 12.39 2.22 18.82
C PRO A 521 11.00 2.45 19.46
N LEU A 522 10.27 1.38 19.71
CA LEU A 522 8.98 1.41 20.45
C LEU A 522 9.18 1.60 21.95
N TYR A 523 10.40 1.55 22.43
CA TYR A 523 10.80 1.55 23.82
C TYR A 523 11.20 2.94 24.31
N GLN A 524 10.99 3.22 25.60
CA GLN A 524 11.44 4.48 26.23
C GLN A 524 12.97 4.48 26.40
N ILE A 525 13.64 5.01 25.40
CA ILE A 525 15.09 5.19 25.39
C ILE A 525 15.40 6.67 25.57
N PRO A 526 16.18 7.09 26.61
CA PRO A 526 16.42 8.50 26.90
C PRO A 526 17.11 9.27 25.77
N SER A 527 17.99 8.61 25.02
CA SER A 527 18.67 9.21 23.88
C SER A 527 18.73 8.23 22.71
N TYR A 528 18.08 8.58 21.60
CA TYR A 528 18.17 7.77 20.39
C TYR A 528 18.31 8.61 19.12
N ALA A 529 18.85 8.00 18.07
CA ALA A 529 18.90 8.57 16.74
C ALA A 529 18.71 7.51 15.67
N VAL A 530 18.09 7.93 14.55
CA VAL A 530 17.94 7.15 13.33
C VAL A 530 18.49 7.97 12.17
N ASP A 531 19.46 7.41 11.46
CA ASP A 531 20.12 8.01 10.28
C ASP A 531 19.82 7.20 9.03
N HIS A 532 19.40 7.87 7.96
CA HIS A 532 19.31 7.31 6.61
C HIS A 532 20.59 7.60 5.81
N HIS A 533 21.18 6.55 5.28
CA HIS A 533 22.33 6.60 4.37
C HIS A 533 21.87 6.15 2.99
N GLU A 534 21.62 7.09 2.10
CA GLU A 534 21.09 6.79 0.77
C GLU A 534 22.07 5.95 -0.05
N ALA A 535 21.57 4.84 -0.62
CA ALA A 535 22.35 3.91 -1.44
C ALA A 535 21.79 3.85 -2.86
N ASP A 536 22.61 4.15 -3.87
CA ASP A 536 22.28 3.86 -5.26
C ASP A 536 22.65 2.40 -5.57
N ILE A 537 21.63 1.58 -5.68
CA ILE A 537 21.79 0.14 -5.91
C ILE A 537 21.63 -0.28 -7.38
N GLY A 538 21.26 0.66 -8.26
CA GLY A 538 21.12 0.43 -9.70
C GLY A 538 19.93 -0.43 -10.13
N VAL A 539 18.98 -0.76 -9.23
CA VAL A 539 17.70 -1.42 -9.51
C VAL A 539 16.54 -0.63 -8.92
N PRO A 540 15.36 -0.58 -9.58
CA PRO A 540 14.25 0.21 -9.09
C PRO A 540 13.61 -0.43 -7.86
N THR A 541 13.25 0.39 -6.88
CA THR A 541 12.50 -0.02 -5.69
C THR A 541 11.12 0.65 -5.65
N GLY A 542 10.19 0.07 -4.92
CA GLY A 542 8.82 0.56 -4.82
C GLY A 542 8.14 0.21 -3.50
N HIS A 543 6.85 0.56 -3.43
CA HIS A 543 6.06 0.23 -2.26
C HIS A 543 5.80 -1.27 -2.19
N TRP A 544 6.22 -1.88 -1.10
CA TRP A 544 5.97 -3.28 -0.79
C TRP A 544 5.19 -3.36 0.54
N ARG A 545 4.33 -4.37 0.72
CA ARG A 545 3.47 -4.51 1.93
C ARG A 545 4.28 -4.28 3.21
N SER A 546 3.89 -3.30 4.00
CA SER A 546 4.58 -2.78 5.20
C SER A 546 5.83 -1.93 4.92
N GLY A 547 6.26 -1.77 3.68
CA GLY A 547 7.42 -0.94 3.33
C GLY A 547 8.68 -1.28 4.13
N ALA A 548 9.38 -0.25 4.60
CA ALA A 548 10.59 -0.41 5.39
C ALA A 548 10.34 -1.09 6.75
N HIS A 549 9.12 -1.03 7.31
CA HIS A 549 8.80 -1.76 8.55
C HIS A 549 9.15 -3.24 8.47
N SER A 550 9.07 -3.85 7.26
CA SER A 550 9.39 -5.26 7.01
C SER A 550 10.85 -5.64 7.33
N TYR A 551 11.79 -4.71 7.24
CA TYR A 551 13.18 -4.94 7.62
C TYR A 551 13.60 -4.16 8.88
N THR A 552 13.05 -2.98 9.14
CA THR A 552 13.40 -2.20 10.34
C THR A 552 12.93 -2.87 11.62
N CYS A 553 11.76 -3.51 11.62
CA CYS A 553 11.30 -4.32 12.75
C CYS A 553 12.21 -5.52 13.00
N PHE A 554 12.66 -6.20 11.93
CA PHE A 554 13.65 -7.28 12.04
C PHE A 554 14.94 -6.79 12.72
N PHE A 555 15.49 -5.68 12.27
CA PHE A 555 16.71 -5.11 12.83
C PHE A 555 16.53 -4.74 14.30
N THR A 556 15.43 -4.04 14.63
CA THR A 556 15.17 -3.52 15.96
C THR A 556 14.88 -4.62 16.95
N GLU A 557 13.94 -5.52 16.64
CA GLU A 557 13.46 -6.56 17.56
C GLU A 557 14.48 -7.68 17.76
N CYS A 558 15.29 -8.01 16.74
CA CYS A 558 16.42 -8.91 16.93
C CYS A 558 17.51 -8.27 17.81
N PHE A 559 17.81 -6.98 17.63
CA PHE A 559 18.82 -6.32 18.45
C PHE A 559 18.35 -6.12 19.91
N ILE A 560 17.06 -5.85 20.13
CA ILE A 560 16.46 -5.82 21.49
C ILE A 560 16.62 -7.18 22.17
N ASP A 561 16.45 -8.27 21.44
CA ASP A 561 16.63 -9.61 21.97
C ASP A 561 18.11 -9.91 22.34
N GLU A 562 19.05 -9.46 21.50
CA GLU A 562 20.49 -9.52 21.80
C GLU A 562 20.84 -8.72 23.06
N LEU A 563 20.26 -7.52 23.20
CA LEU A 563 20.50 -6.68 24.38
C LEU A 563 19.90 -7.28 25.66
N ALA A 564 18.73 -7.94 25.56
CA ALA A 564 18.15 -8.68 26.68
C ALA A 564 19.10 -9.80 27.14
N HIS A 565 19.68 -10.53 26.21
CA HIS A 565 20.66 -11.57 26.50
C HIS A 565 21.96 -11.00 27.17
N VAL A 566 22.49 -9.89 26.63
CA VAL A 566 23.66 -9.18 27.21
C VAL A 566 23.35 -8.67 28.63
N ALA A 567 22.13 -8.21 28.86
CA ALA A 567 21.66 -7.74 30.17
C ALA A 567 21.34 -8.89 31.15
N GLY A 568 21.38 -10.16 30.71
CA GLY A 568 21.00 -11.31 31.53
C GLY A 568 19.52 -11.28 31.93
N THR A 569 18.66 -10.63 31.15
CA THR A 569 17.24 -10.45 31.44
C THR A 569 16.41 -11.23 30.45
N GLU A 570 15.36 -11.89 30.91
CA GLU A 570 14.43 -12.63 30.06
C GLU A 570 13.77 -11.69 29.03
N ALA A 571 13.62 -12.16 27.77
CA ALA A 571 13.30 -11.32 26.61
C ALA A 571 11.96 -10.60 26.70
N MET A 572 10.91 -11.23 27.26
CA MET A 572 9.61 -10.58 27.47
C MET A 572 9.70 -9.52 28.56
N SER A 573 10.29 -9.87 29.71
CA SER A 573 10.49 -8.97 30.86
C SER A 573 11.30 -7.73 30.50
N TYR A 574 12.32 -7.92 29.63
CA TYR A 574 13.14 -6.84 29.11
C TYR A 574 12.33 -5.84 28.29
N ARG A 575 11.48 -6.34 27.37
CA ARG A 575 10.58 -5.51 26.57
C ARG A 575 9.55 -4.76 27.41
N ILE A 576 8.85 -5.47 28.30
CA ILE A 576 7.84 -4.88 29.20
C ILE A 576 8.44 -3.78 30.07
N GLY A 577 9.64 -4.01 30.61
CA GLY A 577 10.33 -3.02 31.47
C GLY A 577 10.69 -1.72 30.75
N MET A 578 10.74 -1.72 29.42
CA MET A 578 11.10 -0.55 28.62
C MET A 578 9.94 0.06 27.81
N LEU A 579 8.75 -0.52 27.80
CA LEU A 579 7.60 0.02 27.03
C LEU A 579 7.09 1.37 27.52
N GLY A 580 7.47 1.78 28.74
CA GLY A 580 7.18 3.12 29.22
C GLY A 580 5.70 3.45 29.42
N GLY A 581 4.88 2.45 29.69
CA GLY A 581 3.46 2.61 29.96
C GLY A 581 2.56 2.49 28.72
N ASP A 582 3.07 2.02 27.59
CA ASP A 582 2.23 1.59 26.46
C ASP A 582 1.45 0.33 26.85
N ALA A 583 0.28 0.55 27.48
CA ALA A 583 -0.56 -0.52 28.01
C ALA A 583 -1.15 -1.40 26.89
N ARG A 584 -1.37 -0.86 25.69
CA ARG A 584 -1.93 -1.62 24.57
C ARG A 584 -0.91 -2.63 24.04
N LEU A 585 0.33 -2.21 23.81
CA LEU A 585 1.39 -3.09 23.36
C LEU A 585 1.80 -4.09 24.47
N ALA A 586 1.83 -3.66 25.75
CA ALA A 586 2.07 -4.57 26.88
C ALA A 586 1.01 -5.69 26.97
N ARG A 587 -0.26 -5.37 26.73
CA ARG A 587 -1.34 -6.40 26.63
C ARG A 587 -1.10 -7.36 25.48
N CYS A 588 -0.69 -6.88 24.31
CA CYS A 588 -0.35 -7.76 23.18
C CYS A 588 0.77 -8.74 23.57
N LEU A 589 1.86 -8.24 24.19
CA LEU A 589 2.98 -9.08 24.63
C LEU A 589 2.59 -10.09 25.69
N THR A 590 1.85 -9.69 26.71
CA THR A 590 1.41 -10.61 27.79
C THR A 590 0.41 -11.64 27.27
N THR A 591 -0.48 -11.26 26.38
CA THR A 591 -1.47 -12.18 25.79
C THR A 591 -0.79 -13.22 24.91
N VAL A 592 0.13 -12.79 24.02
CA VAL A 592 0.79 -13.70 23.08
C VAL A 592 1.68 -14.70 23.78
N THR A 593 2.38 -14.28 24.84
CA THR A 593 3.26 -15.18 25.63
C THR A 593 2.45 -16.17 26.47
N ALA A 594 1.30 -15.75 27.03
CA ALA A 594 0.39 -16.66 27.73
C ALA A 594 -0.20 -17.72 26.80
N LEU A 595 -0.67 -17.33 25.61
CA LEU A 595 -1.25 -18.25 24.62
C LEU A 595 -0.19 -19.15 23.96
N GLY A 596 1.02 -18.63 23.74
CA GLY A 596 2.15 -19.36 23.20
C GLY A 596 2.77 -20.36 24.18
N GLY A 597 2.51 -20.23 25.47
CA GLY A 597 3.18 -21.04 26.49
C GLY A 597 4.67 -20.66 26.64
N TRP A 598 4.96 -19.35 26.59
CA TRP A 598 6.31 -18.80 26.66
C TRP A 598 7.11 -19.31 27.87
N GLN A 599 8.26 -19.87 27.63
CA GLN A 599 9.16 -20.40 28.67
C GLN A 599 10.29 -19.43 29.03
N GLY A 600 10.71 -18.60 28.06
CA GLY A 600 11.79 -17.65 28.26
C GLY A 600 13.18 -18.28 28.47
N THR A 601 13.34 -19.55 28.11
CA THR A 601 14.57 -20.33 28.37
C THR A 601 15.34 -20.61 27.09
N ALA A 602 16.68 -20.69 27.19
CA ALA A 602 17.52 -21.17 26.10
C ALA A 602 17.18 -22.61 25.77
N GLY A 603 17.25 -22.97 24.48
CA GLY A 603 16.91 -24.30 23.96
C GLY A 603 15.42 -24.53 23.74
N SER A 604 14.53 -23.57 24.07
CA SER A 604 13.09 -23.76 23.90
C SER A 604 12.62 -23.70 22.45
N GLY A 605 13.40 -23.12 21.54
CA GLY A 605 12.95 -22.87 20.17
C GLY A 605 11.86 -21.81 20.06
N GLN A 606 11.67 -21.00 21.09
CA GLN A 606 10.64 -19.96 21.19
C GLN A 606 11.22 -18.56 20.99
N GLY A 607 10.52 -17.71 20.29
CA GLY A 607 10.89 -16.32 20.05
C GLY A 607 9.70 -15.39 20.02
N ILE A 608 9.91 -14.14 20.45
CA ILE A 608 8.88 -13.10 20.46
C ILE A 608 9.38 -11.85 19.76
N ALA A 609 8.44 -11.11 19.17
CA ALA A 609 8.65 -9.76 18.65
C ALA A 609 7.36 -8.96 18.76
N CYS A 610 7.47 -7.64 18.76
CA CYS A 610 6.31 -6.77 18.78
C CYS A 610 6.45 -5.62 17.79
N HIS A 611 5.31 -5.04 17.39
CA HIS A 611 5.29 -3.93 16.45
C HIS A 611 4.07 -3.02 16.67
N SER A 612 4.22 -1.76 16.30
CA SER A 612 3.13 -0.80 16.24
C SER A 612 3.06 -0.18 14.86
N PHE A 613 1.87 -0.12 14.30
CA PHE A 613 1.65 0.39 12.95
C PHE A 613 0.33 1.16 12.87
N ARG A 614 0.42 2.47 12.59
CA ARG A 614 -0.75 3.31 12.28
C ARG A 614 -1.88 3.20 13.31
N GLY A 615 -1.56 3.27 14.59
CA GLY A 615 -2.52 3.20 15.70
C GLY A 615 -2.92 1.80 16.15
N SER A 616 -2.38 0.76 15.51
CA SER A 616 -2.53 -0.64 15.93
C SER A 616 -1.27 -1.18 16.56
N HIS A 617 -1.42 -2.19 17.41
CA HIS A 617 -0.34 -2.88 18.11
C HIS A 617 -0.46 -4.38 17.89
N ILE A 618 0.67 -5.06 17.79
CA ILE A 618 0.76 -6.50 17.65
C ILE A 618 1.98 -7.04 18.40
N ALA A 619 1.82 -8.21 18.98
CA ALA A 619 2.94 -9.06 19.37
C ALA A 619 2.81 -10.42 18.69
N VAL A 620 3.94 -11.00 18.31
CA VAL A 620 4.02 -12.32 17.66
C VAL A 620 4.96 -13.19 18.47
N PHE A 621 4.52 -14.40 18.71
CA PHE A 621 5.28 -15.53 19.24
C PHE A 621 5.49 -16.54 18.12
N ALA A 622 6.67 -17.12 18.00
CA ALA A 622 6.97 -18.19 17.07
C ALA A 622 7.69 -19.36 17.77
N GLU A 623 7.38 -20.58 17.36
CA GLU A 623 8.16 -21.77 17.61
C GLU A 623 8.80 -22.20 16.29
N ALA A 624 10.14 -22.36 16.30
CA ALA A 624 10.89 -22.70 15.10
C ALA A 624 12.15 -23.53 15.45
N HIS A 625 12.53 -24.41 14.54
CA HIS A 625 13.72 -25.23 14.64
C HIS A 625 14.42 -25.38 13.29
N ILE A 626 15.57 -26.02 13.30
CA ILE A 626 16.32 -26.40 12.09
C ILE A 626 16.15 -27.92 11.90
N ASP A 627 15.60 -28.29 10.76
CA ASP A 627 15.42 -29.69 10.37
C ASP A 627 16.72 -30.40 10.01
N GLU A 628 16.67 -31.73 9.86
CA GLU A 628 17.81 -32.57 9.49
C GLU A 628 18.45 -32.19 8.14
N ASP A 629 17.66 -31.66 7.20
CA ASP A 629 18.11 -31.18 5.89
C ASP A 629 18.61 -29.71 5.90
N GLN A 630 18.78 -29.13 7.10
CA GLN A 630 19.21 -27.73 7.31
C GLN A 630 18.21 -26.69 6.81
N SER A 631 16.94 -27.06 6.65
CA SER A 631 15.86 -26.11 6.42
C SER A 631 15.32 -25.54 7.74
N ILE A 632 14.70 -24.35 7.67
CA ILE A 632 14.05 -23.73 8.81
C ILE A 632 12.57 -24.13 8.80
N ALA A 633 12.16 -24.85 9.84
CA ALA A 633 10.76 -25.19 10.07
C ALA A 633 10.16 -24.23 11.12
N VAL A 634 8.92 -23.78 10.86
CA VAL A 634 8.12 -22.98 11.78
C VAL A 634 6.92 -23.80 12.18
N ASP A 635 6.85 -24.21 13.44
CA ASP A 635 5.81 -25.11 13.93
C ASP A 635 4.54 -24.36 14.31
N ARG A 636 4.72 -23.16 14.89
CA ARG A 636 3.62 -22.40 15.44
C ARG A 636 3.86 -20.89 15.38
N ILE A 637 2.79 -20.14 15.06
CA ILE A 637 2.77 -18.67 15.16
C ILE A 637 1.53 -18.28 15.95
N VAL A 638 1.73 -17.52 17.04
CA VAL A 638 0.65 -16.90 17.81
C VAL A 638 0.75 -15.40 17.66
N ALA A 639 -0.35 -14.72 17.40
CA ALA A 639 -0.41 -13.27 17.35
C ALA A 639 -1.49 -12.73 18.29
N ALA A 640 -1.18 -11.67 19.02
CA ALA A 640 -2.14 -10.89 19.80
C ALA A 640 -2.19 -9.47 19.26
N VAL A 641 -3.37 -8.97 18.94
CA VAL A 641 -3.59 -7.73 18.17
C VAL A 641 -4.57 -6.81 18.87
N ASP A 642 -4.16 -5.56 19.09
CA ASP A 642 -5.03 -4.45 19.45
C ASP A 642 -5.06 -3.44 18.29
N CYS A 643 -6.09 -3.49 17.46
CA CYS A 643 -6.27 -2.59 16.33
C CYS A 643 -7.37 -1.52 16.56
N GLY A 644 -7.75 -1.28 17.80
CA GLY A 644 -8.89 -0.44 18.11
C GLY A 644 -10.22 -1.12 17.79
N ARG A 645 -11.26 -0.32 17.62
CA ARG A 645 -12.61 -0.77 17.31
C ARG A 645 -12.66 -1.49 15.96
N GLN A 646 -13.15 -2.70 15.94
CA GLN A 646 -13.22 -3.56 14.77
C GLN A 646 -14.56 -3.36 14.04
N ILE A 647 -14.51 -2.96 12.78
CA ILE A 647 -15.72 -2.84 11.94
C ILE A 647 -16.24 -4.22 11.56
N HIS A 648 -15.34 -5.08 11.07
CA HIS A 648 -15.65 -6.45 10.65
C HIS A 648 -14.58 -7.42 11.20
N PRO A 649 -14.82 -8.08 12.32
CA PRO A 649 -13.80 -8.88 13.01
C PRO A 649 -13.15 -9.97 12.13
N ASP A 650 -13.93 -10.71 11.33
CA ASP A 650 -13.36 -11.77 10.49
C ASP A 650 -12.47 -11.23 9.37
N ILE A 651 -12.80 -10.09 8.76
CA ILE A 651 -11.94 -9.44 7.78
C ILE A 651 -10.64 -8.95 8.44
N VAL A 652 -10.71 -8.41 9.67
CA VAL A 652 -9.52 -8.05 10.44
C VAL A 652 -8.65 -9.28 10.67
N ARG A 653 -9.23 -10.38 11.16
CA ARG A 653 -8.53 -11.66 11.37
C ARG A 653 -7.87 -12.18 10.09
N GLN A 654 -8.59 -12.23 8.97
CA GLN A 654 -8.06 -12.64 7.66
C GLN A 654 -6.85 -11.80 7.23
N ASN A 655 -6.88 -10.47 7.46
CA ASN A 655 -5.76 -9.59 7.15
C ASN A 655 -4.53 -9.88 8.03
N ILE A 656 -4.74 -10.19 9.31
CA ILE A 656 -3.66 -10.56 10.23
C ILE A 656 -3.06 -11.91 9.81
N GLU A 657 -3.88 -12.96 9.64
CA GLU A 657 -3.42 -14.28 9.20
C GLU A 657 -2.65 -14.21 7.87
N SER A 658 -3.21 -13.50 6.87
CA SER A 658 -2.53 -13.23 5.61
C SER A 658 -1.19 -12.47 5.80
N GLY A 659 -1.14 -11.55 6.76
CA GLY A 659 0.09 -10.82 7.09
C GLY A 659 1.16 -11.71 7.71
N LEU A 660 0.77 -12.63 8.60
CA LEU A 660 1.66 -13.59 9.23
C LEU A 660 2.26 -14.53 8.19
N VAL A 661 1.43 -15.11 7.32
CA VAL A 661 1.91 -16.01 6.23
C VAL A 661 2.81 -15.26 5.25
N PHE A 662 2.44 -14.04 4.85
CA PHE A 662 3.26 -13.22 3.96
C PHE A 662 4.60 -12.83 4.60
N GLY A 663 4.59 -12.51 5.90
CA GLY A 663 5.79 -12.22 6.69
C GLY A 663 6.72 -13.43 6.80
N MET A 664 6.17 -14.64 7.02
CA MET A 664 6.91 -15.89 7.05
C MET A 664 7.52 -16.20 5.67
N ALA A 665 6.75 -16.06 4.59
CA ALA A 665 7.25 -16.24 3.23
C ALA A 665 8.42 -15.30 2.91
N ALA A 666 8.32 -14.03 3.35
CA ALA A 666 9.41 -13.06 3.18
C ALA A 666 10.62 -13.33 4.09
N ALA A 667 10.40 -13.93 5.26
CA ALA A 667 11.46 -14.28 6.19
C ALA A 667 12.27 -15.49 5.71
N LEU A 668 11.63 -16.49 5.11
CA LEU A 668 12.27 -17.76 4.71
C LEU A 668 12.69 -17.78 3.24
N GLY A 669 12.00 -17.03 2.38
CA GLY A 669 12.23 -16.98 0.93
C GLY A 669 11.81 -15.62 0.34
N GLY A 670 11.22 -15.63 -0.86
CA GLY A 670 10.67 -14.41 -1.49
C GLY A 670 11.70 -13.43 -2.03
N SER A 671 12.98 -13.64 -1.79
CA SER A 671 14.07 -12.81 -2.32
C SER A 671 14.49 -13.21 -3.73
N THR A 672 15.15 -12.31 -4.45
CA THR A 672 15.76 -12.60 -5.76
C THR A 672 17.21 -12.15 -5.79
N LYS A 673 18.05 -12.94 -6.45
CA LYS A 673 19.44 -12.57 -6.75
C LYS A 673 19.50 -11.84 -8.09
N PHE A 674 20.52 -11.02 -8.25
CA PHE A 674 20.80 -10.27 -9.48
C PHE A 674 22.11 -10.78 -10.10
N ARG A 675 22.05 -11.06 -11.40
CA ARG A 675 23.20 -11.43 -12.21
C ARG A 675 23.11 -10.77 -13.59
N ASN A 676 24.21 -10.20 -14.04
CA ASN A 676 24.30 -9.55 -15.36
C ASN A 676 23.18 -8.51 -15.61
N GLY A 677 22.85 -7.72 -14.59
CA GLY A 677 21.83 -6.67 -14.67
C GLY A 677 20.40 -7.13 -14.57
N MET A 678 20.14 -8.41 -14.32
CA MET A 678 18.79 -8.98 -14.29
C MET A 678 18.53 -9.76 -13.01
N ALA A 679 17.29 -9.71 -12.52
CA ALA A 679 16.82 -10.61 -11.50
C ALA A 679 16.83 -12.06 -12.02
N GLU A 680 17.26 -13.02 -11.21
CA GLU A 680 17.32 -14.43 -11.60
C GLU A 680 15.95 -15.11 -11.53
N THR A 681 15.08 -14.65 -10.65
CA THR A 681 13.72 -15.20 -10.47
C THR A 681 12.83 -14.85 -11.67
N ARG A 682 12.22 -15.88 -12.27
CA ARG A 682 11.30 -15.77 -13.40
C ARG A 682 9.93 -16.39 -13.14
N GLY A 683 9.70 -16.90 -11.95
CA GLY A 683 8.46 -17.56 -11.57
C GLY A 683 8.50 -18.04 -10.13
N PHE A 684 7.36 -18.47 -9.63
CA PHE A 684 7.20 -18.89 -8.23
C PHE A 684 8.08 -20.07 -7.82
N GLY A 685 8.34 -21.01 -8.73
CA GLY A 685 9.20 -22.17 -8.43
C GLY A 685 10.68 -21.82 -8.18
N ALA A 686 11.10 -20.57 -8.45
CA ALA A 686 12.43 -20.07 -8.11
C ALA A 686 12.45 -19.24 -6.81
N LEU A 687 11.29 -19.05 -6.19
CA LEU A 687 11.14 -18.44 -4.87
C LEU A 687 10.96 -19.58 -3.87
N GLU A 688 11.78 -19.65 -2.87
CA GLU A 688 11.67 -20.61 -1.77
C GLU A 688 10.48 -20.22 -0.86
N LEU A 689 9.26 -20.23 -1.45
CA LEU A 689 8.04 -19.89 -0.73
C LEU A 689 7.51 -21.10 0.00
N PRO A 690 7.00 -20.95 1.23
CA PRO A 690 6.36 -22.05 1.95
C PRO A 690 5.14 -22.55 1.16
N VAL A 691 4.97 -23.86 1.12
CA VAL A 691 3.79 -24.55 0.57
C VAL A 691 2.82 -24.89 1.70
N LEU A 692 1.64 -25.42 1.37
CA LEU A 692 0.62 -25.73 2.37
C LEU A 692 1.12 -26.71 3.45
N ALA A 693 2.02 -27.61 3.09
CA ALA A 693 2.63 -28.55 4.04
C ALA A 693 3.57 -27.89 5.07
N ASP A 694 4.11 -26.72 4.75
CA ASP A 694 5.03 -25.97 5.61
C ASP A 694 4.29 -24.97 6.50
N MET A 695 2.93 -24.92 6.43
CA MET A 695 2.15 -23.94 7.19
C MET A 695 2.17 -24.30 8.68
N PRO A 696 2.58 -23.36 9.55
CA PRO A 696 2.51 -23.50 10.99
C PRO A 696 1.07 -23.53 11.49
N ASP A 697 0.89 -23.99 12.73
CA ASP A 697 -0.34 -23.70 13.48
C ASP A 697 -0.42 -22.20 13.79
N ILE A 698 -1.46 -21.52 13.25
CA ILE A 698 -1.64 -20.08 13.41
C ILE A 698 -2.80 -19.78 14.34
N THR A 699 -2.50 -19.10 15.45
CA THR A 699 -3.52 -18.60 16.40
C THR A 699 -3.50 -17.08 16.41
N VAL A 700 -4.66 -16.44 16.23
CA VAL A 700 -4.81 -14.97 16.30
C VAL A 700 -5.79 -14.60 17.39
N GLU A 701 -5.33 -13.86 18.40
CA GLU A 701 -6.17 -13.29 19.46
C GLU A 701 -6.41 -11.80 19.17
N MET A 702 -7.69 -11.45 19.08
CA MET A 702 -8.13 -10.08 18.85
C MET A 702 -8.48 -9.42 20.18
N ILE A 703 -7.65 -8.49 20.65
CA ILE A 703 -7.86 -7.78 21.92
C ILE A 703 -8.95 -6.73 21.74
N ALA A 704 -9.99 -6.80 22.58
CA ALA A 704 -11.06 -5.80 22.59
C ALA A 704 -10.51 -4.41 22.97
N SER A 705 -10.86 -3.39 22.21
CA SER A 705 -10.39 -2.02 22.39
C SER A 705 -11.41 -1.01 21.88
N GLU A 706 -11.59 0.10 22.62
CA GLU A 706 -12.47 1.22 22.25
C GLU A 706 -11.71 2.34 21.50
N ALA A 707 -10.42 2.16 21.25
CA ALA A 707 -9.63 3.11 20.47
C ALA A 707 -10.16 3.19 19.01
N ASP A 708 -9.88 4.28 18.34
CA ASP A 708 -10.22 4.41 16.93
C ASP A 708 -9.57 3.30 16.08
N PRO A 709 -10.20 2.86 14.99
CA PRO A 709 -9.65 1.85 14.11
C PRO A 709 -8.26 2.23 13.59
N GLY A 710 -7.28 1.37 13.83
CA GLY A 710 -5.92 1.52 13.33
C GLY A 710 -5.67 0.78 12.01
N GLY A 711 -4.41 0.81 11.54
CA GLY A 711 -3.99 0.08 10.34
C GLY A 711 -3.87 -1.42 10.62
N VAL A 712 -4.39 -2.27 9.73
CA VAL A 712 -4.44 -3.73 9.93
C VAL A 712 -3.72 -4.51 8.83
N SER A 713 -3.94 -4.18 7.56
CA SER A 713 -3.52 -5.01 6.42
C SER A 713 -1.99 -5.18 6.28
N GLU A 714 -1.22 -4.32 6.92
CA GLU A 714 0.25 -4.32 6.90
C GLU A 714 0.87 -4.68 8.26
N LEU A 715 0.09 -4.64 9.35
CA LEU A 715 0.54 -4.72 10.73
C LEU A 715 1.30 -6.02 11.06
N ALA A 716 0.81 -7.15 10.57
CA ALA A 716 1.30 -8.46 10.98
C ALA A 716 2.56 -8.94 10.23
N VAL A 717 2.95 -8.28 9.13
CA VAL A 717 4.15 -8.67 8.35
C VAL A 717 5.46 -8.43 9.09
N PRO A 718 5.70 -7.24 9.69
CA PRO A 718 7.00 -6.89 10.28
C PRO A 718 7.48 -7.78 11.43
N PRO A 719 6.65 -8.19 12.42
CA PRO A 719 7.14 -8.89 13.60
C PRO A 719 7.41 -10.38 13.38
N VAL A 720 7.02 -10.96 12.22
CA VAL A 720 7.18 -12.40 11.96
C VAL A 720 8.65 -12.80 11.82
N ALA A 721 9.40 -12.10 10.97
CA ALA A 721 10.81 -12.42 10.76
C ALA A 721 11.65 -12.35 12.05
N PRO A 722 11.54 -11.30 12.89
CA PRO A 722 12.29 -11.27 14.13
C PRO A 722 11.79 -12.30 15.14
N ALA A 723 10.49 -12.64 15.21
CA ALA A 723 10.00 -13.70 16.09
C ALA A 723 10.63 -15.05 15.73
N ILE A 724 10.67 -15.42 14.44
CA ILE A 724 11.35 -16.65 13.96
C ILE A 724 12.85 -16.59 14.24
N ALA A 725 13.53 -15.48 13.94
CA ALA A 725 14.97 -15.35 14.19
C ALA A 725 15.33 -15.48 15.67
N ASN A 726 14.50 -14.93 16.56
CA ASN A 726 14.66 -15.04 18.00
C ASN A 726 14.40 -16.48 18.50
N ALA A 727 13.44 -17.20 17.89
CA ALA A 727 13.19 -18.59 18.14
C ALA A 727 14.41 -19.47 17.76
N LEU A 728 14.97 -19.25 16.59
CA LEU A 728 16.17 -19.95 16.12
C LEU A 728 17.39 -19.64 17.02
N GLN A 729 17.55 -18.39 17.46
CA GLN A 729 18.58 -18.02 18.44
C GLN A 729 18.41 -18.79 19.75
N SER A 730 17.19 -18.89 20.25
CA SER A 730 16.87 -19.66 21.45
C SER A 730 17.20 -21.15 21.27
N ALA A 731 16.85 -21.73 20.12
CA ALA A 731 17.08 -23.14 19.81
C ALA A 731 18.56 -23.49 19.67
N THR A 732 19.34 -22.65 18.99
CA THR A 732 20.68 -22.98 18.49
C THR A 732 21.82 -22.22 19.18
N GLY A 733 21.54 -21.10 19.81
CA GLY A 733 22.56 -20.17 20.31
C GLY A 733 23.16 -19.25 19.23
N PHE A 734 22.83 -19.46 17.94
CA PHE A 734 23.36 -18.65 16.83
C PHE A 734 22.38 -17.56 16.40
N ARG A 735 22.90 -16.35 16.20
CA ARG A 735 22.11 -15.18 15.77
C ARG A 735 22.18 -15.01 14.25
N ILE A 736 21.07 -15.21 13.56
CA ILE A 736 20.90 -14.85 12.13
C ILE A 736 20.57 -13.36 12.04
N ARG A 737 21.38 -12.60 11.27
CA ARG A 737 21.24 -11.16 11.10
C ARG A 737 20.94 -10.74 9.64
N SER A 738 20.53 -11.67 8.81
CA SER A 738 20.19 -11.44 7.40
C SER A 738 18.78 -11.93 7.06
N LEU A 739 18.12 -11.24 6.12
CA LEU A 739 16.89 -11.67 5.48
C LEU A 739 17.13 -11.93 3.99
N PRO A 740 16.62 -13.06 3.45
CA PRO A 740 15.93 -14.14 4.17
C PRO A 740 16.81 -14.84 5.20
N LEU A 741 16.16 -15.44 6.21
CA LEU A 741 16.84 -16.24 7.22
C LEU A 741 17.43 -17.50 6.57
N ARG A 742 18.71 -17.77 6.81
CA ARG A 742 19.39 -18.95 6.25
C ARG A 742 20.31 -19.56 7.29
N VAL A 743 20.29 -20.88 7.36
CA VAL A 743 21.26 -21.62 8.15
C VAL A 743 22.64 -21.47 7.49
N GLY A 744 23.64 -21.03 8.25
CA GLY A 744 24.99 -20.76 7.73
C GLY A 744 25.35 -19.29 7.48
N ASP A 745 24.39 -18.37 7.59
CA ASP A 745 24.61 -16.91 7.56
C ASP A 745 24.82 -16.33 8.97
N ALA A 746 25.17 -17.14 9.97
CA ALA A 746 25.36 -16.77 11.37
C ALA A 746 26.79 -16.25 11.67
#